data_7252f1f82fe4b8ccc8ce5a2c6f8c4bb1
#
_entry.id   7252f1f82fe4b8ccc8ce5a2c6f8c4bb1
#
_cell.length_a   1.000
_cell.length_b   1.000
_cell.length_c   1.000
_cell.angle_alpha   90.00
_cell.angle_beta   90.00
_cell.angle_gamma   90.00
#
_symmetry.space_group_name_H-M   'P 1'
#
loop_
_entity.id
_entity.type
_entity.pdbx_description
1 polymer ?
#
loop_
_entity_poly.entity_id
_entity_poly.type
_entity_poly.pdbx_seq_one_letter_code
_entity_poly.pdbx_strand_id
1 'polypeptide(L)'
;MSALSKIFGSHSERELKRIYPIADKVESYKEAMGKLSDEELKDKTREFKKRLEDGATLDDILPEAFATVREAAKRVLGMEHYRVQIIGGIILHQGRIAEMRTGEGKTLVSTLPAYLNALEGKGVCIVTVNDYLAKRDAEWMGQVHEFLGLKVGVVLGGMDNDERREAYGCDITYITNNELGFDYLRDNMVIYKEQLVQRGLHYAIIDEVDSVLIDEARTPLIISGQSGKSTRLYEACDILATQMKRGEDVPEYSKMDAIMGIVQDETGDFIVNEKDKVVNLTQDGVKKVEQFFHIENLADPENLEIQHNIILALRAHNLMFKDQDYVVKDDEVLIVDEFTGRIMPGRRYSDGLHQAIEAKEHVKVKRESKTLATITFQNFFNKFDKKAGMTGTALTEEKEFRDIYGMDVVEIPTNKPVARIDLQDAVYATKKEKFKAVVDAVKEAHEKGQPVLVGTITIETSELLSGMLKREGIPHTVLNAKFHEKEAEIVALAGQHGAVTIATNMAGRGTDIKLDDEAKAAGGLKIIGTERHESRRIDNQLRGRAGRQGDPGESQFFISLEDDLMRLFGSERLMGVFNALGVPEGEQIQHKMLTSAIEKAQEKIEANNFGIRKNLLEYDQVDNDQREIIYSERMKVLNGDNMRDAILKMVQEQVEKSVDRCISEEIDRADWDLVELNELVLPVIPLDPITKEDIESIKNAKQLKQYLKEKAVMLYEQKETEFPEPEQFREIERVVLFRVIDRKWMDHIDDMAQLRQGIGLQAYGQKDPIVEYKMAGFDMFDDMISAIQEDTVRLLYHVQVEQKVEREQVAKISGTNKDESAQNAPKRRATAKVYPNDPCPCGSGKKYKQCCGRVK
;
A
#
# COMPACT_ATOMS: atom_id res chain seq x y z
N MET A 1 -2.32 -28.44 18.63
CA MET A 1 -1.23 -28.09 19.58
C MET A 1 -0.35 -29.32 19.78
N SER A 2 0.98 -29.15 19.62
CA SER A 2 1.93 -30.25 19.80
C SER A 2 2.00 -30.66 21.27
N ALA A 3 2.37 -31.93 21.57
CA ALA A 3 2.52 -32.42 22.95
C ALA A 3 3.53 -31.59 23.77
N LEU A 4 4.52 -30.96 23.11
CA LEU A 4 5.48 -30.04 23.71
C LEU A 4 4.86 -28.75 24.23
N SER A 5 3.85 -28.18 23.52
CA SER A 5 3.17 -26.95 23.94
C SER A 5 2.30 -27.14 25.20
N LYS A 6 1.85 -28.37 25.46
CA LYS A 6 1.11 -28.69 26.70
C LYS A 6 1.99 -28.73 27.96
N ILE A 7 3.31 -28.96 27.79
CA ILE A 7 4.26 -29.06 28.92
C ILE A 7 4.95 -27.72 29.18
N PHE A 8 5.32 -26.99 28.11
CA PHE A 8 6.12 -25.77 28.21
C PHE A 8 5.31 -24.45 28.03
N GLY A 9 4.01 -24.55 27.82
CA GLY A 9 3.15 -23.41 27.47
C GLY A 9 3.34 -22.90 26.05
N SER A 10 2.45 -22.02 25.57
CA SER A 10 2.59 -21.34 24.28
C SER A 10 3.75 -20.33 24.29
N HIS A 11 4.15 -19.84 23.11
CA HIS A 11 5.12 -18.75 23.00
C HIS A 11 4.64 -17.52 23.79
N SER A 12 3.39 -17.11 23.56
CA SER A 12 2.78 -15.98 24.25
C SER A 12 2.75 -16.14 25.77
N GLU A 13 2.42 -17.33 26.29
CA GLU A 13 2.43 -17.57 27.75
C GLU A 13 3.81 -17.41 28.41
N ARG A 14 4.86 -17.78 27.69
CA ARG A 14 6.25 -17.62 28.18
C ARG A 14 6.66 -16.15 28.18
N GLU A 15 6.31 -15.42 27.14
CA GLU A 15 6.61 -13.99 27.04
C GLU A 15 5.83 -13.19 28.06
N LEU A 16 4.55 -13.50 28.28
CA LEU A 16 3.73 -12.85 29.31
C LEU A 16 4.32 -13.01 30.71
N LYS A 17 4.91 -14.20 31.03
CA LYS A 17 5.60 -14.41 32.32
C LYS A 17 6.79 -13.47 32.52
N ARG A 18 7.45 -13.04 31.44
CA ARG A 18 8.54 -12.04 31.51
C ARG A 18 8.02 -10.61 31.66
N ILE A 19 6.84 -10.36 31.13
CA ILE A 19 6.22 -9.02 31.11
C ILE A 19 5.48 -8.73 32.43
N TYR A 20 4.89 -9.71 33.07
CA TYR A 20 4.13 -9.54 34.31
C TYR A 20 4.88 -8.78 35.42
N PRO A 21 6.16 -9.05 35.73
CA PRO A 21 6.90 -8.28 36.70
C PRO A 21 7.02 -6.79 36.38
N ILE A 22 7.11 -6.44 35.10
CA ILE A 22 7.17 -5.05 34.63
C ILE A 22 5.79 -4.38 34.86
N ALA A 23 4.72 -5.09 34.49
CA ALA A 23 3.35 -4.61 34.72
C ALA A 23 3.06 -4.43 36.20
N ASP A 24 3.51 -5.35 37.08
CA ASP A 24 3.39 -5.23 38.54
C ASP A 24 4.11 -3.99 39.06
N LYS A 25 5.27 -3.67 38.51
CA LYS A 25 6.03 -2.46 38.82
C LYS A 25 5.27 -1.20 38.39
N VAL A 26 4.66 -1.19 37.19
CA VAL A 26 3.79 -0.08 36.77
C VAL A 26 2.63 0.13 37.75
N GLU A 27 1.95 -0.96 38.15
CA GLU A 27 0.81 -0.90 39.07
C GLU A 27 1.21 -0.41 40.48
N SER A 28 2.45 -0.69 40.93
CA SER A 28 2.96 -0.23 42.20
C SER A 28 3.08 1.30 42.32
N TYR A 29 3.21 2.01 41.21
CA TYR A 29 3.25 3.47 41.17
C TYR A 29 1.85 4.14 41.22
N LYS A 30 0.75 3.38 41.12
CA LYS A 30 -0.62 3.92 41.06
C LYS A 30 -0.92 4.91 42.17
N GLU A 31 -0.66 4.55 43.44
CA GLU A 31 -0.93 5.42 44.56
C GLU A 31 -0.05 6.67 44.60
N ALA A 32 1.20 6.53 44.17
CA ALA A 32 2.14 7.64 44.12
C ALA A 32 1.70 8.68 43.10
N MET A 33 1.36 8.23 41.88
CA MET A 33 0.87 9.13 40.84
C MET A 33 -0.47 9.78 41.19
N GLY A 34 -1.38 9.02 41.82
CA GLY A 34 -2.67 9.54 42.22
C GLY A 34 -2.62 10.66 43.27
N LYS A 35 -1.51 10.78 44.01
CA LYS A 35 -1.30 11.84 45.00
C LYS A 35 -0.74 13.14 44.43
N LEU A 36 -0.19 13.10 43.21
CA LEU A 36 0.37 14.26 42.56
C LEU A 36 -0.73 15.23 42.13
N SER A 37 -0.47 16.51 42.20
CA SER A 37 -1.29 17.55 41.58
C SER A 37 -1.16 17.47 40.05
N ASP A 38 -2.02 18.16 39.32
CA ASP A 38 -1.95 18.18 37.84
C ASP A 38 -0.63 18.80 37.35
N GLU A 39 -0.12 19.81 38.05
CA GLU A 39 1.16 20.45 37.71
C GLU A 39 2.34 19.50 37.96
N GLU A 40 2.34 18.82 39.11
CA GLU A 40 3.38 17.84 39.44
C GLU A 40 3.36 16.65 38.46
N LEU A 41 2.17 16.22 37.99
CA LEU A 41 2.04 15.16 37.05
C LEU A 41 2.57 15.57 35.66
N LYS A 42 2.33 16.82 35.23
CA LYS A 42 2.91 17.38 33.98
C LYS A 42 4.43 17.53 34.09
N ASP A 43 4.94 17.91 35.25
CA ASP A 43 6.38 18.06 35.46
C ASP A 43 7.15 16.75 35.37
N LYS A 44 6.49 15.60 35.54
CA LYS A 44 7.08 14.28 35.29
C LYS A 44 7.66 14.15 33.88
N THR A 45 7.03 14.76 32.90
CA THR A 45 7.56 14.76 31.51
C THR A 45 8.94 15.42 31.43
N ARG A 46 9.13 16.56 32.14
CA ARG A 46 10.44 17.23 32.19
C ARG A 46 11.46 16.40 32.97
N GLU A 47 11.02 15.78 34.06
CA GLU A 47 11.88 14.89 34.86
C GLU A 47 12.37 13.70 34.01
N PHE A 48 11.49 13.05 33.26
CA PHE A 48 11.87 11.92 32.42
C PHE A 48 12.81 12.32 31.27
N LYS A 49 12.53 13.43 30.58
CA LYS A 49 13.44 13.97 29.55
C LYS A 49 14.83 14.22 30.13
N LYS A 50 14.92 14.81 31.31
CA LYS A 50 16.21 15.05 31.99
C LYS A 50 16.90 13.72 32.35
N ARG A 51 16.20 12.75 32.87
CA ARG A 51 16.78 11.43 33.17
C ARG A 51 17.33 10.72 31.93
N LEU A 52 16.66 10.87 30.77
CA LEU A 52 17.17 10.38 29.49
C LEU A 52 18.45 11.13 29.05
N GLU A 53 18.50 12.45 29.22
CA GLU A 53 19.70 13.24 28.97
C GLU A 53 20.87 12.87 29.90
N ASP A 54 20.53 12.50 31.17
CA ASP A 54 21.51 12.02 32.16
C ASP A 54 21.95 10.55 31.93
N GLY A 55 21.44 9.88 30.87
CA GLY A 55 21.87 8.54 30.42
C GLY A 55 20.99 7.37 30.86
N ALA A 56 19.80 7.61 31.42
CA ALA A 56 18.82 6.55 31.65
C ALA A 56 18.23 6.05 30.32
N THR A 57 17.84 4.78 30.28
CA THR A 57 17.17 4.20 29.13
C THR A 57 15.65 4.37 29.22
N LEU A 58 14.94 4.19 28.10
CA LEU A 58 13.48 4.16 28.10
C LEU A 58 12.93 3.05 28.99
N ASP A 59 13.59 1.88 29.04
CA ASP A 59 13.20 0.76 29.91
C ASP A 59 13.32 1.08 31.42
N ASP A 60 14.30 1.92 31.80
CA ASP A 60 14.49 2.32 33.19
C ASP A 60 13.33 3.20 33.70
N ILE A 61 12.81 4.06 32.83
CA ILE A 61 11.73 5.00 33.17
C ILE A 61 10.34 4.44 32.84
N LEU A 62 10.23 3.37 32.03
CA LEU A 62 8.97 2.80 31.56
C LEU A 62 7.93 2.60 32.65
N PRO A 63 8.23 1.97 33.82
CA PRO A 63 7.19 1.71 34.82
C PRO A 63 6.56 2.99 35.37
N GLU A 64 7.38 4.00 35.62
CA GLU A 64 6.92 5.29 36.14
C GLU A 64 6.22 6.12 35.08
N ALA A 65 6.72 6.13 33.84
CA ALA A 65 6.11 6.81 32.71
C ALA A 65 4.73 6.23 32.37
N PHE A 66 4.58 4.91 32.34
CA PHE A 66 3.28 4.27 32.10
C PHE A 66 2.28 4.58 33.21
N ALA A 67 2.72 4.59 34.48
CA ALA A 67 1.86 4.97 35.61
C ALA A 67 1.42 6.44 35.51
N THR A 68 2.28 7.33 35.00
CA THR A 68 1.95 8.75 34.77
C THR A 68 0.88 8.89 33.69
N VAL A 69 1.02 8.18 32.53
CA VAL A 69 -0.01 8.18 31.46
C VAL A 69 -1.32 7.59 31.96
N ARG A 70 -1.27 6.51 32.75
CA ARG A 70 -2.45 5.86 33.30
C ARG A 70 -3.25 6.82 34.17
N GLU A 71 -2.59 7.58 35.06
CA GLU A 71 -3.23 8.60 35.92
C GLU A 71 -3.74 9.78 35.09
N ALA A 72 -2.97 10.25 34.10
CA ALA A 72 -3.40 11.31 33.18
C ALA A 72 -4.67 10.90 32.41
N ALA A 73 -4.71 9.69 31.84
CA ALA A 73 -5.88 9.18 31.13
C ALA A 73 -7.11 9.07 32.02
N LYS A 74 -6.92 8.68 33.28
CA LYS A 74 -8.01 8.66 34.28
C LYS A 74 -8.56 10.04 34.55
N ARG A 75 -7.70 11.06 34.71
CA ARG A 75 -8.13 12.45 35.00
C ARG A 75 -8.79 13.11 33.78
N VAL A 76 -8.20 12.94 32.59
CA VAL A 76 -8.62 13.66 31.37
C VAL A 76 -9.81 12.97 30.71
N LEU A 77 -9.74 11.63 30.55
CA LEU A 77 -10.74 10.84 29.84
C LEU A 77 -11.70 10.07 30.72
N GLY A 78 -11.46 10.02 32.03
CA GLY A 78 -12.20 9.16 32.97
C GLY A 78 -11.88 7.66 32.76
N MET A 79 -10.84 7.32 32.02
CA MET A 79 -10.47 5.95 31.65
C MET A 79 -9.14 5.55 32.30
N GLU A 80 -9.17 4.57 33.15
CA GLU A 80 -7.97 4.00 33.76
C GLU A 80 -7.57 2.73 32.99
N HIS A 81 -6.30 2.63 32.55
CA HIS A 81 -5.81 1.44 31.87
C HIS A 81 -5.92 0.18 32.73
N TYR A 82 -6.48 -0.87 32.14
CA TYR A 82 -6.49 -2.21 32.75
C TYR A 82 -5.10 -2.83 32.68
N ARG A 83 -4.86 -3.83 33.53
CA ARG A 83 -3.60 -4.58 33.55
C ARG A 83 -3.24 -5.16 32.16
N VAL A 84 -4.22 -5.74 31.48
CA VAL A 84 -4.03 -6.28 30.12
C VAL A 84 -3.62 -5.21 29.11
N GLN A 85 -4.07 -3.98 29.28
CA GLN A 85 -3.69 -2.84 28.44
C GLN A 85 -2.27 -2.35 28.75
N ILE A 86 -1.83 -2.38 30.00
CA ILE A 86 -0.45 -2.09 30.39
C ILE A 86 0.48 -3.12 29.73
N ILE A 87 0.12 -4.41 29.78
CA ILE A 87 0.86 -5.48 29.11
C ILE A 87 0.96 -5.22 27.61
N GLY A 88 -0.15 -4.84 26.96
CA GLY A 88 -0.17 -4.43 25.55
C GLY A 88 0.80 -3.29 25.25
N GLY A 89 0.79 -2.25 26.08
CA GLY A 89 1.72 -1.12 25.94
C GLY A 89 3.19 -1.53 26.05
N ILE A 90 3.53 -2.46 26.96
CA ILE A 90 4.91 -2.98 27.08
C ILE A 90 5.32 -3.75 25.83
N ILE A 91 4.45 -4.61 25.29
CA ILE A 91 4.70 -5.38 24.05
C ILE A 91 4.93 -4.42 22.87
N LEU A 92 4.11 -3.39 22.74
CA LEU A 92 4.28 -2.37 21.71
C LEU A 92 5.61 -1.62 21.89
N HIS A 93 5.97 -1.25 23.12
CA HIS A 93 7.26 -0.62 23.38
C HIS A 93 8.44 -1.51 22.97
N GLN A 94 8.32 -2.82 23.09
CA GLN A 94 9.34 -3.80 22.68
C GLN A 94 9.45 -3.97 21.15
N GLY A 95 8.66 -3.26 20.34
CA GLY A 95 8.67 -3.38 18.87
C GLY A 95 8.01 -4.68 18.38
N ARG A 96 7.01 -5.19 19.07
CA ARG A 96 6.32 -6.45 18.79
C ARG A 96 4.84 -6.21 18.48
N ILE A 97 4.12 -7.26 18.13
CA ILE A 97 2.68 -7.20 17.86
C ILE A 97 1.90 -7.64 19.10
N ALA A 98 1.08 -6.72 19.62
CA ALA A 98 0.13 -6.98 20.70
C ALA A 98 -1.19 -7.49 20.09
N GLU A 99 -1.46 -8.80 20.16
CA GLU A 99 -2.76 -9.32 19.78
C GLU A 99 -3.73 -9.15 20.95
N MET A 100 -4.59 -8.15 20.84
CA MET A 100 -5.66 -7.86 21.79
C MET A 100 -7.01 -7.95 21.07
N ARG A 101 -7.92 -8.74 21.61
CA ARG A 101 -9.25 -8.91 20.99
C ARG A 101 -9.95 -7.58 20.78
N THR A 102 -10.82 -7.55 19.78
CA THR A 102 -11.61 -6.35 19.47
C THR A 102 -12.44 -5.94 20.70
N GLY A 103 -12.49 -4.64 21.00
CA GLY A 103 -13.17 -4.12 22.18
C GLY A 103 -12.34 -4.09 23.48
N GLU A 104 -11.06 -4.49 23.46
CA GLU A 104 -10.14 -4.41 24.62
C GLU A 104 -9.50 -3.02 24.78
N GLY A 105 -9.86 -2.03 23.96
CA GLY A 105 -9.40 -0.64 24.07
C GLY A 105 -7.98 -0.41 23.55
N LYS A 106 -7.62 -1.01 22.41
CA LYS A 106 -6.31 -0.84 21.76
C LYS A 106 -5.91 0.64 21.57
N THR A 107 -6.85 1.49 21.19
CA THR A 107 -6.61 2.94 21.04
C THR A 107 -6.05 3.58 22.30
N LEU A 108 -6.56 3.19 23.49
CA LEU A 108 -6.04 3.67 24.77
C LEU A 108 -4.66 3.07 25.09
N VAL A 109 -4.42 1.81 24.70
CA VAL A 109 -3.13 1.13 24.89
C VAL A 109 -2.00 1.86 24.19
N SER A 110 -2.22 2.36 22.98
CA SER A 110 -1.20 3.06 22.18
C SER A 110 -0.66 4.32 22.88
N THR A 111 -1.43 4.92 23.79
CA THR A 111 -0.99 6.13 24.54
C THR A 111 0.23 5.86 25.41
N LEU A 112 0.36 4.65 25.96
CA LEU A 112 1.46 4.26 26.85
C LEU A 112 2.82 4.28 26.13
N PRO A 113 3.03 3.47 25.05
CA PRO A 113 4.30 3.45 24.32
C PRO A 113 4.52 4.73 23.52
N ALA A 114 3.46 5.39 23.03
CA ALA A 114 3.58 6.65 22.33
C ALA A 114 4.19 7.74 23.21
N TYR A 115 3.66 7.93 24.41
CA TYR A 115 4.21 8.87 25.37
C TYR A 115 5.68 8.57 25.70
N LEU A 116 5.98 7.33 26.07
CA LEU A 116 7.33 6.92 26.47
C LEU A 116 8.37 7.18 25.38
N ASN A 117 8.07 6.78 24.14
CA ASN A 117 9.03 6.94 23.04
C ASN A 117 9.09 8.39 22.52
N ALA A 118 8.03 9.18 22.68
CA ALA A 118 8.04 10.60 22.33
C ALA A 118 8.98 11.44 23.23
N LEU A 119 9.33 10.96 24.41
CA LEU A 119 10.26 11.64 25.31
C LEU A 119 11.66 11.81 24.73
N GLU A 120 12.07 10.96 23.78
CA GLU A 120 13.35 11.12 23.07
C GLU A 120 13.37 12.30 22.07
N GLY A 121 12.23 12.90 21.77
CA GLY A 121 12.12 14.03 20.83
C GLY A 121 12.30 13.68 19.36
N LYS A 122 12.39 12.39 19.00
CA LYS A 122 12.59 11.91 17.62
C LYS A 122 11.31 11.72 16.82
N GLY A 123 10.14 11.78 17.49
CA GLY A 123 8.82 11.63 16.92
C GLY A 123 8.29 10.20 16.91
N VAL A 124 7.00 10.10 17.14
CA VAL A 124 6.23 8.84 17.11
C VAL A 124 5.08 8.99 16.14
N CYS A 125 4.95 8.04 15.20
CA CYS A 125 3.83 7.96 14.30
C CYS A 125 2.84 6.89 14.78
N ILE A 126 1.58 7.27 14.98
CA ILE A 126 0.48 6.33 15.21
C ILE A 126 -0.26 6.19 13.88
N VAL A 127 -0.11 5.01 13.29
CA VAL A 127 -0.57 4.72 11.93
C VAL A 127 -1.92 4.02 11.98
N THR A 128 -2.89 4.54 11.26
CA THR A 128 -4.25 3.97 11.15
C THR A 128 -4.62 3.71 9.68
N VAL A 129 -5.77 3.10 9.44
CA VAL A 129 -6.21 2.70 8.10
C VAL A 129 -7.02 3.77 7.35
N ASN A 130 -7.47 4.84 8.00
CA ASN A 130 -8.22 5.91 7.33
C ASN A 130 -8.18 7.24 8.11
N ASP A 131 -8.49 8.34 7.40
CA ASP A 131 -8.48 9.72 7.93
C ASP A 131 -9.44 9.93 9.10
N TYR A 132 -10.61 9.27 9.07
CA TYR A 132 -11.59 9.39 10.16
C TYR A 132 -11.00 8.88 11.49
N LEU A 133 -10.35 7.72 11.47
CA LEU A 133 -9.72 7.16 12.67
C LEU A 133 -8.53 8.00 13.12
N ALA A 134 -7.68 8.45 12.17
CA ALA A 134 -6.54 9.30 12.50
C ALA A 134 -6.99 10.58 13.22
N LYS A 135 -8.00 11.26 12.69
CA LYS A 135 -8.57 12.47 13.28
C LYS A 135 -9.23 12.20 14.64
N ARG A 136 -10.13 11.20 14.70
CA ARG A 136 -10.84 10.84 15.93
C ARG A 136 -9.87 10.51 17.06
N ASP A 137 -8.88 9.69 16.77
CA ASP A 137 -7.94 9.19 17.79
C ASP A 137 -6.96 10.28 18.22
N ALA A 138 -6.55 11.18 17.32
CA ALA A 138 -5.79 12.37 17.66
C ALA A 138 -6.58 13.30 18.59
N GLU A 139 -7.83 13.61 18.25
CA GLU A 139 -8.69 14.48 19.09
C GLU A 139 -9.02 13.86 20.44
N TRP A 140 -9.17 12.53 20.51
CA TRP A 140 -9.56 11.84 21.75
C TRP A 140 -8.36 11.49 22.62
N MET A 141 -7.38 10.76 22.11
CA MET A 141 -6.19 10.33 22.87
C MET A 141 -5.17 11.47 23.02
N GLY A 142 -5.13 12.39 22.07
CA GLY A 142 -4.28 13.57 22.10
C GLY A 142 -4.42 14.38 23.38
N GLN A 143 -5.63 14.46 23.93
CA GLN A 143 -5.88 15.16 25.20
C GLN A 143 -4.98 14.65 26.34
N VAL A 144 -4.66 13.36 26.39
CA VAL A 144 -3.78 12.77 27.41
C VAL A 144 -2.34 13.24 27.21
N HIS A 145 -1.87 13.25 25.96
CA HIS A 145 -0.52 13.67 25.61
C HIS A 145 -0.32 15.17 25.81
N GLU A 146 -1.28 15.98 25.39
CA GLU A 146 -1.29 17.44 25.59
C GLU A 146 -1.35 17.82 27.07
N PHE A 147 -2.16 17.11 27.86
CA PHE A 147 -2.17 17.28 29.33
C PHE A 147 -0.79 17.04 29.92
N LEU A 148 -0.03 16.06 29.43
CA LEU A 148 1.34 15.77 29.86
C LEU A 148 2.39 16.66 29.21
N GLY A 149 2.00 17.65 28.38
CA GLY A 149 2.88 18.65 27.79
C GLY A 149 3.59 18.22 26.52
N LEU A 150 3.11 17.18 25.82
CA LEU A 150 3.56 16.78 24.48
C LEU A 150 2.65 17.40 23.42
N LYS A 151 3.22 17.66 22.25
CA LYS A 151 2.49 18.16 21.09
C LYS A 151 1.97 16.99 20.26
N VAL A 152 0.71 17.09 19.82
CA VAL A 152 0.05 16.11 18.98
C VAL A 152 -0.33 16.74 17.65
N GLY A 153 0.05 16.08 16.54
CA GLY A 153 -0.32 16.44 15.19
C GLY A 153 -1.17 15.35 14.53
N VAL A 154 -1.90 15.73 13.50
CA VAL A 154 -2.62 14.81 12.63
C VAL A 154 -2.35 15.17 11.18
N VAL A 155 -2.04 14.16 10.36
CA VAL A 155 -1.88 14.31 8.90
C VAL A 155 -3.04 13.61 8.22
N LEU A 156 -3.78 14.38 7.42
CA LEU A 156 -4.96 13.92 6.69
C LEU A 156 -4.77 14.14 5.18
N GLY A 157 -5.55 13.43 4.40
CA GLY A 157 -5.61 13.68 2.97
C GLY A 157 -6.01 15.12 2.66
N GLY A 158 -5.36 15.73 1.66
CA GLY A 158 -5.66 17.09 1.19
C GLY A 158 -5.03 18.25 1.97
N MET A 159 -4.27 17.99 3.05
CA MET A 159 -3.47 19.00 3.74
C MET A 159 -2.32 19.49 2.84
N ASP A 160 -1.99 20.77 2.96
CA ASP A 160 -0.82 21.33 2.28
C ASP A 160 0.50 20.95 2.97
N ASN A 161 1.63 21.25 2.32
CA ASN A 161 2.95 20.84 2.82
C ASN A 161 3.35 21.56 4.13
N ASP A 162 2.88 22.78 4.36
CA ASP A 162 3.21 23.52 5.58
C ASP A 162 2.45 22.96 6.78
N GLU A 163 1.16 22.66 6.60
CA GLU A 163 0.34 21.97 7.60
C GLU A 163 0.90 20.58 7.93
N ARG A 164 1.33 19.80 6.90
CA ARG A 164 1.96 18.49 7.10
C ARG A 164 3.26 18.61 7.89
N ARG A 165 4.13 19.57 7.54
CA ARG A 165 5.39 19.81 8.23
C ARG A 165 5.19 20.17 9.70
N GLU A 166 4.19 20.99 10.00
CA GLU A 166 3.82 21.32 11.37
C GLU A 166 3.37 20.07 12.14
N ALA A 167 2.52 19.25 11.52
CA ALA A 167 2.03 18.01 12.13
C ALA A 167 3.15 16.98 12.38
N TYR A 168 4.06 16.77 11.41
CA TYR A 168 5.23 15.90 11.61
C TYR A 168 6.23 16.48 12.62
N GLY A 169 6.25 17.79 12.80
CA GLY A 169 7.04 18.48 13.84
C GLY A 169 6.57 18.23 15.28
N CYS A 170 5.38 17.68 15.47
CA CYS A 170 4.85 17.35 16.80
C CYS A 170 5.55 16.12 17.40
N ASP A 171 5.45 15.94 18.72
CA ASP A 171 6.04 14.80 19.42
C ASP A 171 5.38 13.46 18.99
N ILE A 172 4.06 13.49 18.75
CA ILE A 172 3.24 12.36 18.32
C ILE A 172 2.40 12.80 17.14
N THR A 173 2.41 12.02 16.06
CA THR A 173 1.66 12.30 14.83
C THR A 173 0.73 11.14 14.50
N TYR A 174 -0.58 11.41 14.41
CA TYR A 174 -1.57 10.45 13.89
C TYR A 174 -1.67 10.59 12.38
N ILE A 175 -1.65 9.47 11.67
CA ILE A 175 -1.60 9.49 10.21
C ILE A 175 -2.13 8.17 9.62
N THR A 176 -2.59 8.20 8.37
CA THR A 176 -2.90 6.97 7.65
C THR A 176 -1.64 6.33 7.05
N ASN A 177 -1.67 5.00 6.90
CA ASN A 177 -0.58 4.25 6.28
C ASN A 177 -0.26 4.75 4.87
N ASN A 178 -1.27 5.13 4.10
CA ASN A 178 -1.13 5.61 2.73
C ASN A 178 -0.45 6.98 2.70
N GLU A 179 -0.96 7.97 3.45
CA GLU A 179 -0.39 9.32 3.47
C GLU A 179 1.06 9.32 3.97
N LEU A 180 1.35 8.50 5.00
CA LEU A 180 2.70 8.37 5.54
C LEU A 180 3.70 7.87 4.48
N GLY A 181 3.32 6.86 3.72
CA GLY A 181 4.16 6.33 2.65
C GLY A 181 4.23 7.23 1.42
N PHE A 182 3.15 7.94 1.08
CA PHE A 182 3.18 8.92 0.00
C PHE A 182 4.00 10.15 0.35
N ASP A 183 3.96 10.61 1.59
CA ASP A 183 4.82 11.71 2.05
C ASP A 183 6.30 11.33 1.96
N TYR A 184 6.65 10.07 2.31
CA TYR A 184 8.00 9.57 2.10
C TYR A 184 8.42 9.62 0.61
N LEU A 185 7.54 9.19 -0.29
CA LEU A 185 7.84 9.25 -1.73
C LEU A 185 7.91 10.71 -2.22
N ARG A 186 6.99 11.57 -1.78
CA ARG A 186 7.00 13.01 -2.13
C ARG A 186 8.26 13.71 -1.65
N ASP A 187 8.71 13.45 -0.43
CA ASP A 187 9.95 14.02 0.13
C ASP A 187 11.19 13.61 -0.68
N ASN A 188 11.18 12.41 -1.27
CA ASN A 188 12.25 11.98 -2.16
C ASN A 188 12.15 12.53 -3.60
N MET A 189 11.14 13.37 -3.89
CA MET A 189 10.96 14.04 -5.18
C MET A 189 11.06 15.56 -5.10
N VAL A 190 11.22 16.14 -3.90
CA VAL A 190 11.36 17.60 -3.72
C VAL A 190 12.74 18.09 -4.21
N ILE A 191 12.78 19.34 -4.65
CA ILE A 191 14.00 19.97 -5.19
C ILE A 191 14.61 21.01 -4.25
N TYR A 192 13.88 21.38 -3.18
CA TYR A 192 14.35 22.27 -2.13
C TYR A 192 14.15 21.63 -0.76
N LYS A 193 15.12 21.80 0.14
CA LYS A 193 15.10 21.19 1.49
C LYS A 193 13.90 21.65 2.32
N GLU A 194 13.47 22.88 2.13
CA GLU A 194 12.33 23.49 2.82
C GLU A 194 11.00 22.84 2.43
N GLN A 195 10.96 22.07 1.33
CA GLN A 195 9.79 21.34 0.88
C GLN A 195 9.60 20.00 1.60
N LEU A 196 10.64 19.50 2.28
CA LEU A 196 10.54 18.28 3.08
C LEU A 196 9.50 18.45 4.17
N VAL A 197 8.64 17.45 4.34
CA VAL A 197 7.61 17.45 5.37
C VAL A 197 7.93 16.50 6.52
N GLN A 198 8.57 15.36 6.26
CA GLN A 198 8.93 14.37 7.28
C GLN A 198 10.27 14.73 7.93
N ARG A 199 10.43 14.36 9.21
CA ARG A 199 11.67 14.60 9.96
C ARG A 199 12.52 13.35 10.21
N GLY A 200 12.04 12.17 9.79
CA GLY A 200 12.67 10.88 10.00
C GLY A 200 11.67 9.81 10.41
N LEU A 201 12.06 8.55 10.28
CA LEU A 201 11.22 7.38 10.52
C LEU A 201 11.69 6.66 11.79
N HIS A 202 11.41 7.23 12.98
CA HIS A 202 11.92 6.70 14.23
C HIS A 202 11.06 5.57 14.80
N TYR A 203 9.79 5.85 15.20
CA TYR A 203 8.93 4.83 15.78
C TYR A 203 7.53 4.87 15.19
N ALA A 204 7.05 3.73 14.68
CA ALA A 204 5.70 3.54 14.21
C ALA A 204 4.93 2.57 15.12
N ILE A 205 3.75 3.00 15.57
CA ILE A 205 2.73 2.15 16.21
C ILE A 205 1.62 1.97 15.19
N ILE A 206 1.46 0.74 14.67
CA ILE A 206 0.52 0.44 13.60
C ILE A 206 -0.75 -0.15 14.20
N ASP A 207 -1.86 0.60 14.15
CA ASP A 207 -3.17 0.09 14.54
C ASP A 207 -3.76 -0.75 13.39
N GLU A 208 -4.45 -1.82 13.75
CA GLU A 208 -4.94 -2.82 12.79
C GLU A 208 -3.81 -3.30 11.86
N VAL A 209 -2.68 -3.68 12.46
CA VAL A 209 -1.43 -4.03 11.76
C VAL A 209 -1.60 -5.10 10.68
N ASP A 210 -2.53 -6.02 10.87
CA ASP A 210 -2.87 -7.06 9.91
C ASP A 210 -3.53 -6.50 8.64
N SER A 211 -4.31 -5.42 8.75
CA SER A 211 -4.83 -4.72 7.57
C SER A 211 -3.71 -4.03 6.81
N VAL A 212 -2.91 -3.26 7.52
CA VAL A 212 -1.86 -2.43 6.92
C VAL A 212 -0.76 -3.28 6.29
N LEU A 213 -0.26 -4.27 7.03
CA LEU A 213 0.95 -5.02 6.62
C LEU A 213 0.65 -6.34 5.89
N ILE A 214 -0.60 -6.81 5.88
CA ILE A 214 -0.98 -8.04 5.17
C ILE A 214 -1.95 -7.73 4.03
N ASP A 215 -3.13 -7.14 4.33
CA ASP A 215 -4.16 -6.93 3.31
C ASP A 215 -3.76 -5.88 2.28
N GLU A 216 -3.37 -4.69 2.74
CA GLU A 216 -3.00 -3.59 1.86
C GLU A 216 -1.59 -3.74 1.27
N ALA A 217 -0.76 -4.62 1.84
CA ALA A 217 0.60 -4.88 1.38
C ALA A 217 0.70 -5.76 0.12
N ARG A 218 -0.42 -6.09 -0.51
CA ARG A 218 -0.46 -6.79 -1.82
C ARG A 218 -0.08 -5.90 -2.98
N THR A 219 -0.24 -4.59 -2.84
CA THR A 219 0.09 -3.60 -3.88
C THR A 219 1.03 -2.53 -3.32
N PRO A 220 2.05 -2.12 -4.06
CA PRO A 220 2.94 -1.05 -3.63
C PRO A 220 2.23 0.31 -3.63
N LEU A 221 2.82 1.28 -2.97
CA LEU A 221 2.48 2.70 -3.12
C LEU A 221 3.10 3.22 -4.42
N ILE A 222 2.32 3.88 -5.25
CA ILE A 222 2.77 4.38 -6.56
C ILE A 222 2.35 5.84 -6.71
N ILE A 223 3.31 6.70 -7.03
CA ILE A 223 3.07 8.06 -7.51
C ILE A 223 3.21 8.05 -9.03
N SER A 224 2.19 8.56 -9.72
CA SER A 224 2.10 8.53 -11.17
C SER A 224 2.16 9.93 -11.78
N GLY A 225 2.78 10.03 -12.96
CA GLY A 225 2.76 11.19 -13.85
C GLY A 225 2.10 10.87 -15.20
N GLN A 226 1.93 11.87 -16.04
CA GLN A 226 1.36 11.66 -17.36
C GLN A 226 2.37 11.03 -18.33
N SER A 227 1.97 9.94 -18.99
CA SER A 227 2.72 9.35 -20.11
C SER A 227 2.35 10.03 -21.44
N GLY A 228 3.30 9.99 -22.40
CA GLY A 228 3.09 10.47 -23.75
C GLY A 228 2.44 9.48 -24.72
N LYS A 229 2.12 8.23 -24.29
CA LYS A 229 1.61 7.16 -25.13
C LYS A 229 0.19 7.39 -25.65
N SER A 230 -0.12 6.79 -26.80
CA SER A 230 -1.40 6.94 -27.50
C SER A 230 -2.49 6.09 -26.85
N THR A 231 -3.71 6.66 -26.72
CA THR A 231 -4.88 5.93 -26.18
C THR A 231 -5.64 5.11 -27.24
N ARG A 232 -5.33 5.28 -28.53
CA ARG A 232 -6.05 4.62 -29.63
C ARG A 232 -5.85 3.11 -29.70
N LEU A 233 -4.72 2.62 -29.21
CA LEU A 233 -4.43 1.19 -29.22
C LEU A 233 -5.36 0.41 -28.28
N TYR A 234 -5.75 0.97 -27.14
CA TYR A 234 -6.71 0.36 -26.21
C TYR A 234 -8.09 0.18 -26.84
N GLU A 235 -8.58 1.18 -27.60
CA GLU A 235 -9.85 1.09 -28.30
C GLU A 235 -9.81 0.02 -29.41
N ALA A 236 -8.69 -0.09 -30.15
CA ALA A 236 -8.51 -1.10 -31.17
C ALA A 236 -8.45 -2.52 -30.57
N CYS A 237 -7.74 -2.69 -29.46
CA CYS A 237 -7.66 -3.97 -28.75
C CYS A 237 -9.01 -4.38 -28.15
N ASP A 238 -9.81 -3.43 -27.65
CA ASP A 238 -11.17 -3.68 -27.15
C ASP A 238 -12.08 -4.23 -28.24
N ILE A 239 -12.08 -3.60 -29.42
CA ILE A 239 -12.84 -4.08 -30.60
C ILE A 239 -12.45 -5.52 -30.96
N LEU A 240 -11.15 -5.83 -30.97
CA LEU A 240 -10.68 -7.18 -31.27
C LEU A 240 -11.09 -8.18 -30.17
N ALA A 241 -10.92 -7.80 -28.90
CA ALA A 241 -11.24 -8.65 -27.76
C ALA A 241 -12.71 -9.10 -27.75
N THR A 242 -13.65 -8.20 -28.15
CA THR A 242 -15.08 -8.56 -28.28
C THR A 242 -15.38 -9.56 -29.40
N GLN A 243 -14.47 -9.70 -30.40
CA GLN A 243 -14.63 -10.64 -31.52
C GLN A 243 -13.95 -11.98 -31.26
N MET A 244 -13.08 -12.08 -30.25
CA MET A 244 -12.36 -13.30 -29.89
C MET A 244 -13.23 -14.24 -29.06
N LYS A 245 -13.01 -15.53 -29.23
CA LYS A 245 -13.79 -16.59 -28.56
C LYS A 245 -12.98 -17.20 -27.43
N ARG A 246 -13.57 -17.25 -26.24
CA ARG A 246 -13.00 -18.00 -25.12
C ARG A 246 -13.00 -19.49 -25.41
N GLY A 247 -11.86 -20.15 -25.17
CA GLY A 247 -11.72 -21.60 -25.19
C GLY A 247 -12.27 -22.25 -23.90
N GLU A 248 -12.36 -23.58 -23.93
CA GLU A 248 -12.75 -24.34 -22.74
C GLU A 248 -11.61 -24.34 -21.73
N ASP A 249 -11.97 -24.32 -20.43
CA ASP A 249 -11.01 -24.37 -19.34
C ASP A 249 -10.26 -25.70 -19.36
N VAL A 250 -8.95 -25.65 -19.53
CA VAL A 250 -8.10 -26.83 -19.53
C VAL A 250 -7.89 -27.27 -18.08
N PRO A 251 -8.20 -28.53 -17.71
CA PRO A 251 -7.92 -29.04 -16.36
C PRO A 251 -6.45 -28.90 -15.99
N GLU A 252 -6.16 -28.65 -14.71
CA GLU A 252 -4.76 -28.54 -14.24
C GLU A 252 -3.93 -29.74 -14.71
N TYR A 253 -2.86 -29.46 -15.45
CA TYR A 253 -1.89 -30.47 -15.88
C TYR A 253 -1.35 -31.22 -14.65
N SER A 254 -1.65 -32.52 -14.54
CA SER A 254 -0.98 -33.37 -13.56
C SER A 254 0.48 -33.58 -14.04
N LYS A 255 1.43 -33.68 -13.10
CA LYS A 255 2.82 -34.06 -13.44
C LYS A 255 2.92 -35.35 -14.25
N MET A 256 1.87 -36.16 -14.19
CA MET A 256 1.74 -37.44 -14.89
C MET A 256 1.40 -37.24 -16.37
N ASP A 257 0.58 -36.24 -16.68
CA ASP A 257 0.17 -35.92 -18.06
C ASP A 257 1.34 -35.33 -18.86
N ALA A 258 2.16 -34.49 -18.19
CA ALA A 258 3.41 -33.95 -18.78
C ALA A 258 4.43 -35.07 -19.09
N ILE A 259 4.51 -36.10 -18.25
CA ILE A 259 5.40 -37.26 -18.46
C ILE A 259 4.86 -38.17 -19.59
N MET A 260 3.56 -38.25 -19.80
CA MET A 260 2.91 -39.04 -20.85
C MET A 260 2.88 -38.36 -22.23
N GLY A 261 3.30 -37.08 -22.33
CA GLY A 261 3.33 -36.34 -23.59
C GLY A 261 1.93 -36.07 -24.15
N ILE A 262 0.91 -35.99 -23.30
CA ILE A 262 -0.46 -35.67 -23.71
C ILE A 262 -0.48 -34.17 -24.01
N VAL A 263 -0.54 -33.84 -25.28
CA VAL A 263 -0.82 -32.47 -25.76
C VAL A 263 -2.35 -32.37 -25.85
N GLN A 264 -2.95 -31.51 -25.02
CA GLN A 264 -4.36 -31.18 -25.18
C GLN A 264 -4.49 -30.15 -26.31
N ASP A 265 -5.44 -30.35 -27.21
CA ASP A 265 -5.79 -29.36 -28.24
C ASP A 265 -6.44 -28.14 -27.53
N GLU A 266 -5.75 -27.02 -27.55
CA GLU A 266 -6.28 -25.75 -27.10
C GLU A 266 -7.46 -25.34 -28.00
N THR A 267 -8.62 -25.10 -27.42
CA THR A 267 -9.81 -24.63 -28.15
C THR A 267 -9.98 -23.11 -27.98
N GLY A 268 -10.57 -22.47 -28.99
CA GLY A 268 -10.83 -21.02 -28.97
C GLY A 268 -9.60 -20.16 -29.24
N ASP A 269 -9.74 -18.86 -29.04
CA ASP A 269 -8.70 -17.87 -29.32
C ASP A 269 -7.86 -17.51 -28.07
N PHE A 270 -8.43 -17.72 -26.90
CA PHE A 270 -7.77 -17.49 -25.60
C PHE A 270 -8.34 -18.36 -24.49
N ILE A 271 -7.53 -18.62 -23.49
CA ILE A 271 -7.89 -19.40 -22.29
C ILE A 271 -7.82 -18.47 -21.07
N VAL A 272 -8.79 -18.58 -20.17
CA VAL A 272 -8.89 -17.80 -18.94
C VAL A 272 -8.64 -18.70 -17.74
N ASN A 273 -7.65 -18.41 -16.93
CA ASN A 273 -7.47 -19.02 -15.62
C ASN A 273 -8.03 -18.07 -14.54
N GLU A 274 -9.25 -18.29 -14.11
CA GLU A 274 -9.93 -17.45 -13.11
C GLU A 274 -9.23 -17.47 -11.75
N LYS A 275 -8.62 -18.61 -11.39
CA LYS A 275 -7.92 -18.81 -10.12
C LYS A 275 -6.67 -17.96 -9.99
N ASP A 276 -5.88 -17.89 -11.06
CA ASP A 276 -4.65 -17.13 -11.12
C ASP A 276 -4.84 -15.73 -11.72
N LYS A 277 -6.06 -15.39 -12.13
CA LYS A 277 -6.47 -14.13 -12.78
C LYS A 277 -5.62 -13.81 -14.02
N VAL A 278 -5.33 -14.84 -14.84
CA VAL A 278 -4.48 -14.74 -16.05
C VAL A 278 -5.26 -15.11 -17.30
N VAL A 279 -4.95 -14.44 -18.41
CA VAL A 279 -5.47 -14.77 -19.74
C VAL A 279 -4.31 -15.04 -20.67
N ASN A 280 -4.35 -16.17 -21.38
CA ASN A 280 -3.34 -16.58 -22.34
C ASN A 280 -3.95 -16.72 -23.74
N LEU A 281 -3.24 -16.20 -24.77
CA LEU A 281 -3.62 -16.39 -26.16
C LEU A 281 -3.25 -17.81 -26.62
N THR A 282 -4.14 -18.43 -27.38
CA THR A 282 -3.84 -19.69 -28.11
C THR A 282 -3.13 -19.36 -29.41
N GLN A 283 -2.62 -20.37 -30.12
CA GLN A 283 -2.01 -20.18 -31.45
C GLN A 283 -3.00 -19.54 -32.45
N ASP A 284 -4.27 -19.88 -32.38
CA ASP A 284 -5.30 -19.30 -33.24
C ASP A 284 -5.63 -17.85 -32.84
N GLY A 285 -5.56 -17.54 -31.55
CA GLY A 285 -5.67 -16.19 -31.07
C GLY A 285 -4.54 -15.29 -31.54
N VAL A 286 -3.29 -15.78 -31.47
CA VAL A 286 -2.12 -15.05 -31.97
C VAL A 286 -2.29 -14.73 -33.44
N LYS A 287 -2.66 -15.70 -34.31
CA LYS A 287 -2.90 -15.46 -35.73
C LYS A 287 -4.00 -14.42 -36.00
N LYS A 288 -5.05 -14.39 -35.21
CA LYS A 288 -6.11 -13.36 -35.32
C LYS A 288 -5.61 -11.96 -34.97
N VAL A 289 -4.77 -11.85 -33.94
CA VAL A 289 -4.14 -10.58 -33.58
C VAL A 289 -3.24 -10.09 -34.67
N GLU A 290 -2.38 -10.97 -35.20
CA GLU A 290 -1.48 -10.68 -36.34
C GLU A 290 -2.24 -10.20 -37.59
N GLN A 291 -3.33 -10.88 -37.92
CA GLN A 291 -4.19 -10.49 -39.04
C GLN A 291 -4.88 -9.15 -38.86
N PHE A 292 -5.37 -8.86 -37.63
CA PHE A 292 -6.10 -7.62 -37.33
C PHE A 292 -5.19 -6.41 -37.38
N PHE A 293 -3.98 -6.52 -36.81
CA PHE A 293 -3.01 -5.43 -36.77
C PHE A 293 -2.06 -5.40 -38.00
N HIS A 294 -2.21 -6.36 -38.91
CA HIS A 294 -1.34 -6.48 -40.14
C HIS A 294 0.16 -6.58 -39.80
N ILE A 295 0.50 -7.38 -38.79
CA ILE A 295 1.87 -7.65 -38.36
C ILE A 295 2.25 -9.09 -38.73
N GLU A 296 3.55 -9.34 -38.92
CA GLU A 296 4.04 -10.66 -39.33
C GLU A 296 4.23 -11.62 -38.15
N ASN A 297 4.66 -11.10 -36.99
CA ASN A 297 4.93 -11.90 -35.79
C ASN A 297 4.63 -11.08 -34.52
N LEU A 298 3.70 -11.55 -33.72
CA LEU A 298 3.31 -10.89 -32.47
C LEU A 298 4.43 -10.93 -31.42
N ALA A 299 5.33 -11.91 -31.47
CA ALA A 299 6.41 -12.08 -30.52
C ALA A 299 7.63 -11.16 -30.76
N ASP A 300 7.64 -10.41 -31.85
CA ASP A 300 8.73 -9.48 -32.14
C ASP A 300 8.77 -8.33 -31.12
N PRO A 301 9.96 -7.85 -30.69
CA PRO A 301 10.10 -6.77 -29.71
C PRO A 301 9.30 -5.50 -30.07
N GLU A 302 9.13 -5.19 -31.34
CA GLU A 302 8.37 -4.03 -31.81
C GLU A 302 6.85 -4.18 -31.58
N ASN A 303 6.34 -5.41 -31.44
CA ASN A 303 4.92 -5.75 -31.31
C ASN A 303 4.51 -6.07 -29.87
N LEU A 304 5.43 -6.01 -28.89
CA LEU A 304 5.16 -6.31 -27.48
C LEU A 304 4.06 -5.42 -26.89
N GLU A 305 3.96 -4.16 -27.31
CA GLU A 305 2.91 -3.25 -26.88
C GLU A 305 1.52 -3.73 -27.33
N ILE A 306 1.40 -4.25 -28.57
CA ILE A 306 0.14 -4.82 -29.08
C ILE A 306 -0.22 -6.08 -28.31
N GLN A 307 0.77 -6.98 -28.10
CA GLN A 307 0.56 -8.21 -27.32
C GLN A 307 0.08 -7.89 -25.90
N HIS A 308 0.71 -6.95 -25.24
CA HIS A 308 0.34 -6.52 -23.88
C HIS A 308 -1.09 -5.97 -23.84
N ASN A 309 -1.41 -5.04 -24.74
CA ASN A 309 -2.72 -4.39 -24.75
C ASN A 309 -3.88 -5.33 -25.07
N ILE A 310 -3.68 -6.32 -25.98
CA ILE A 310 -4.73 -7.30 -26.26
C ILE A 310 -4.98 -8.23 -25.06
N ILE A 311 -3.93 -8.64 -24.36
CA ILE A 311 -4.06 -9.43 -23.14
C ILE A 311 -4.82 -8.62 -22.05
N LEU A 312 -4.54 -7.34 -21.91
CA LEU A 312 -5.25 -6.45 -20.99
C LEU A 312 -6.73 -6.29 -21.38
N ALA A 313 -7.04 -6.13 -22.66
CA ALA A 313 -8.42 -6.04 -23.15
C ALA A 313 -9.19 -7.34 -22.85
N LEU A 314 -8.60 -8.50 -23.12
CA LEU A 314 -9.20 -9.80 -22.80
C LEU A 314 -9.37 -9.98 -21.27
N ARG A 315 -8.40 -9.55 -20.49
CA ARG A 315 -8.48 -9.57 -19.01
C ARG A 315 -9.59 -8.65 -18.49
N ALA A 316 -9.71 -7.45 -19.06
CA ALA A 316 -10.77 -6.51 -18.69
C ALA A 316 -12.17 -7.09 -18.96
N HIS A 317 -12.34 -7.82 -20.08
CA HIS A 317 -13.63 -8.43 -20.45
C HIS A 317 -13.99 -9.68 -19.63
N ASN A 318 -13.00 -10.50 -19.25
CA ASN A 318 -13.24 -11.82 -18.68
C ASN A 318 -12.99 -11.92 -17.16
N LEU A 319 -12.21 -11.02 -16.58
CA LEU A 319 -11.78 -11.09 -15.18
C LEU A 319 -12.09 -9.83 -14.37
N MET A 320 -12.61 -8.77 -15.01
CA MET A 320 -12.97 -7.52 -14.32
C MET A 320 -14.47 -7.25 -14.49
N PHE A 321 -15.19 -7.27 -13.39
CA PHE A 321 -16.65 -7.18 -13.40
C PHE A 321 -17.13 -5.84 -12.84
N LYS A 322 -18.08 -5.25 -13.55
CA LYS A 322 -18.77 -4.03 -13.10
C LYS A 322 -19.55 -4.31 -11.81
N ASP A 323 -19.57 -3.31 -10.92
CA ASP A 323 -20.21 -3.37 -9.59
C ASP A 323 -19.57 -4.37 -8.60
N GLN A 324 -18.48 -5.06 -9.01
CA GLN A 324 -17.62 -5.85 -8.12
C GLN A 324 -16.23 -5.25 -8.01
N ASP A 325 -15.50 -5.17 -9.14
CA ASP A 325 -14.14 -4.69 -9.18
C ASP A 325 -14.09 -3.17 -9.42
N TYR A 326 -15.07 -2.64 -10.14
CA TYR A 326 -15.17 -1.21 -10.45
C TYR A 326 -16.62 -0.77 -10.66
N VAL A 327 -16.86 0.55 -10.55
CA VAL A 327 -18.12 1.18 -10.92
C VAL A 327 -17.87 2.27 -11.94
N VAL A 328 -18.88 2.58 -12.78
CA VAL A 328 -18.83 3.70 -13.73
C VAL A 328 -19.70 4.82 -13.21
N LYS A 329 -19.12 6.00 -12.99
CA LYS A 329 -19.81 7.18 -12.49
C LYS A 329 -19.24 8.44 -13.14
N ASP A 330 -20.10 9.34 -13.59
CA ASP A 330 -19.72 10.63 -14.20
C ASP A 330 -18.73 10.49 -15.39
N ASP A 331 -18.91 9.44 -16.22
CA ASP A 331 -18.06 9.08 -17.37
C ASP A 331 -16.61 8.69 -16.95
N GLU A 332 -16.45 8.20 -15.72
CA GLU A 332 -15.18 7.70 -15.19
C GLU A 332 -15.34 6.31 -14.59
N VAL A 333 -14.31 5.47 -14.78
CA VAL A 333 -14.16 4.18 -14.07
C VAL A 333 -13.57 4.44 -12.69
N LEU A 334 -14.23 3.93 -11.66
CA LEU A 334 -13.78 4.03 -10.27
C LEU A 334 -13.59 2.63 -9.70
N ILE A 335 -12.43 2.37 -9.12
CA ILE A 335 -12.12 1.05 -8.52
C ILE A 335 -12.97 0.84 -7.27
N VAL A 336 -13.42 -0.38 -7.08
CA VAL A 336 -13.99 -0.88 -5.81
C VAL A 336 -12.93 -1.73 -5.14
N ASP A 337 -12.62 -1.43 -3.90
CA ASP A 337 -11.66 -2.22 -3.13
C ASP A 337 -12.24 -3.61 -2.80
N GLU A 338 -11.55 -4.64 -3.20
CA GLU A 338 -11.95 -6.05 -3.03
C GLU A 338 -12.15 -6.41 -1.54
N PHE A 339 -11.39 -5.77 -0.63
CA PHE A 339 -11.44 -6.09 0.80
C PHE A 339 -12.45 -5.27 1.58
N THR A 340 -12.56 -3.99 1.26
CA THR A 340 -13.44 -3.07 2.00
C THR A 340 -14.77 -2.85 1.29
N GLY A 341 -14.88 -3.19 0.01
CA GLY A 341 -16.03 -2.90 -0.85
C GLY A 341 -16.23 -1.39 -1.07
N ARG A 342 -15.21 -0.57 -0.78
CA ARG A 342 -15.28 0.89 -0.91
C ARG A 342 -14.89 1.34 -2.30
N ILE A 343 -15.59 2.35 -2.81
CA ILE A 343 -15.15 3.04 -4.02
C ILE A 343 -13.89 3.80 -3.68
N MET A 344 -12.86 3.63 -4.51
CA MET A 344 -11.56 4.27 -4.35
C MET A 344 -11.36 5.34 -5.42
N PRO A 345 -11.75 6.57 -5.16
CA PRO A 345 -11.57 7.65 -6.12
C PRO A 345 -10.10 8.00 -6.26
N GLY A 346 -9.71 8.36 -7.48
CA GLY A 346 -8.31 8.70 -7.76
C GLY A 346 -7.40 7.48 -7.97
N ARG A 347 -7.79 6.29 -7.50
CA ARG A 347 -7.05 5.05 -7.79
C ARG A 347 -7.28 4.60 -9.22
N ARG A 348 -6.22 4.06 -9.81
CA ARG A 348 -6.26 3.44 -11.14
C ARG A 348 -5.56 2.09 -11.07
N TYR A 349 -6.04 1.13 -11.87
CA TYR A 349 -5.29 -0.11 -12.09
C TYR A 349 -4.01 0.21 -12.83
N SER A 350 -2.92 -0.47 -12.48
CA SER A 350 -1.61 -0.33 -13.11
C SER A 350 -1.56 -0.96 -14.50
N ASP A 351 -0.47 -0.73 -15.18
CA ASP A 351 -0.04 -1.44 -16.40
C ASP A 351 -1.03 -1.36 -17.57
N GLY A 352 -1.83 -0.30 -17.66
CA GLY A 352 -2.80 -0.13 -18.74
C GLY A 352 -4.15 -0.82 -18.51
N LEU A 353 -4.33 -1.63 -17.45
CA LEU A 353 -5.58 -2.33 -17.19
C LEU A 353 -6.76 -1.36 -16.98
N HIS A 354 -6.51 -0.21 -16.35
CA HIS A 354 -7.56 0.80 -16.15
C HIS A 354 -8.05 1.36 -17.47
N GLN A 355 -7.14 1.63 -18.40
CA GLN A 355 -7.45 2.10 -19.74
C GLN A 355 -8.20 1.04 -20.56
N ALA A 356 -7.83 -0.23 -20.40
CA ALA A 356 -8.56 -1.34 -21.02
C ALA A 356 -10.00 -1.44 -20.49
N ILE A 357 -10.23 -1.17 -19.20
CA ILE A 357 -11.59 -1.11 -18.61
C ILE A 357 -12.32 0.15 -19.09
N GLU A 358 -11.64 1.31 -19.17
CA GLU A 358 -12.21 2.53 -19.73
C GLU A 358 -12.67 2.30 -21.19
N ALA A 359 -11.86 1.60 -22.00
CA ALA A 359 -12.23 1.21 -23.38
C ALA A 359 -13.44 0.26 -23.39
N LYS A 360 -13.42 -0.80 -22.57
CA LYS A 360 -14.54 -1.76 -22.40
C LYS A 360 -15.87 -1.08 -22.05
N GLU A 361 -15.86 -0.11 -21.15
CA GLU A 361 -17.05 0.62 -20.71
C GLU A 361 -17.40 1.80 -21.63
N HIS A 362 -16.63 1.99 -22.71
CA HIS A 362 -16.81 3.06 -23.70
C HIS A 362 -16.84 4.47 -23.07
N VAL A 363 -16.13 4.66 -21.96
CA VAL A 363 -15.85 5.96 -21.38
C VAL A 363 -14.57 6.54 -21.97
N LYS A 364 -14.31 7.82 -21.75
CA LYS A 364 -13.10 8.46 -22.28
C LYS A 364 -11.84 7.82 -21.75
N VAL A 365 -11.08 7.13 -22.61
CA VAL A 365 -9.78 6.55 -22.24
C VAL A 365 -8.80 7.67 -21.93
N LYS A 366 -8.33 7.71 -20.69
CA LYS A 366 -7.33 8.68 -20.24
C LYS A 366 -5.94 8.17 -20.60
N ARG A 367 -4.97 9.08 -20.76
CA ARG A 367 -3.59 8.72 -21.06
C ARG A 367 -3.02 7.80 -19.97
N GLU A 368 -2.14 6.90 -20.34
CA GLU A 368 -1.37 6.11 -19.41
C GLU A 368 -0.66 6.97 -18.39
N SER A 369 -0.55 6.45 -17.18
CA SER A 369 0.25 7.04 -16.13
C SER A 369 1.62 6.39 -16.13
N LYS A 370 2.69 7.19 -16.19
CA LYS A 370 4.05 6.71 -15.96
C LYS A 370 4.31 6.68 -14.46
N THR A 371 4.93 5.61 -13.96
CA THR A 371 5.34 5.53 -12.55
C THR A 371 6.51 6.49 -12.31
N LEU A 372 6.34 7.42 -11.39
CA LEU A 372 7.38 8.37 -10.99
C LEU A 372 8.15 7.92 -9.76
N ALA A 373 7.46 7.33 -8.80
CA ALA A 373 8.04 6.76 -7.59
C ALA A 373 7.16 5.61 -7.09
N THR A 374 7.78 4.58 -6.53
CA THR A 374 7.09 3.43 -5.95
C THR A 374 7.84 2.91 -4.74
N ILE A 375 7.11 2.33 -3.78
CA ILE A 375 7.67 1.56 -2.67
C ILE A 375 6.62 0.58 -2.16
N THR A 376 7.02 -0.64 -1.78
CA THR A 376 6.12 -1.58 -1.10
C THR A 376 5.95 -1.18 0.37
N PHE A 377 4.80 -1.52 0.97
CA PHE A 377 4.59 -1.31 2.42
C PHE A 377 5.64 -2.03 3.26
N GLN A 378 6.06 -3.23 2.81
CA GLN A 378 7.07 -4.02 3.47
C GLN A 378 8.39 -3.24 3.58
N ASN A 379 8.90 -2.74 2.47
CA ASN A 379 10.15 -1.98 2.45
C ASN A 379 10.00 -0.63 3.16
N PHE A 380 8.84 0.03 3.01
CA PHE A 380 8.60 1.30 3.68
C PHE A 380 8.61 1.18 5.21
N PHE A 381 7.81 0.27 5.78
CA PHE A 381 7.77 0.12 7.25
C PHE A 381 9.06 -0.47 7.84
N ASN A 382 9.84 -1.21 7.03
CA ASN A 382 11.17 -1.66 7.45
C ASN A 382 12.21 -0.54 7.58
N LYS A 383 11.93 0.68 7.08
CA LYS A 383 12.79 1.85 7.26
C LYS A 383 12.67 2.52 8.63
N PHE A 384 11.63 2.19 9.40
CA PHE A 384 11.53 2.71 10.76
C PHE A 384 12.58 2.05 11.67
N ASP A 385 13.25 2.84 12.50
CA ASP A 385 14.19 2.35 13.52
C ASP A 385 13.50 1.34 14.45
N LYS A 386 12.22 1.62 14.78
CA LYS A 386 11.37 0.80 15.63
C LYS A 386 9.95 0.78 15.09
N LYS A 387 9.34 -0.38 15.05
CA LYS A 387 7.94 -0.55 14.66
C LYS A 387 7.25 -1.54 15.59
N ALA A 388 5.98 -1.29 15.86
CA ALA A 388 5.12 -2.16 16.65
C ALA A 388 3.72 -2.18 16.04
N GLY A 389 2.95 -3.21 16.35
CA GLY A 389 1.60 -3.35 15.81
C GLY A 389 0.60 -3.84 16.84
N MET A 390 -0.66 -3.50 16.63
CA MET A 390 -1.76 -4.02 17.44
C MET A 390 -2.95 -4.41 16.55
N THR A 391 -3.57 -5.54 16.87
CA THR A 391 -4.79 -6.01 16.21
C THR A 391 -5.47 -7.07 17.07
N GLY A 392 -6.66 -7.51 16.69
CA GLY A 392 -7.36 -8.62 17.35
C GLY A 392 -7.10 -9.99 16.70
N THR A 393 -6.30 -10.07 15.65
CA THR A 393 -6.23 -11.24 14.75
C THR A 393 -4.89 -11.42 14.03
N ALA A 394 -3.76 -11.30 14.72
CA ALA A 394 -2.44 -11.41 14.10
C ALA A 394 -1.87 -12.85 14.10
N LEU A 395 -2.26 -13.69 15.05
CA LEU A 395 -1.62 -14.98 15.30
C LEU A 395 -1.66 -15.93 14.09
N THR A 396 -2.69 -15.84 13.26
CA THR A 396 -2.79 -16.64 12.03
C THR A 396 -1.68 -16.34 11.04
N GLU A 397 -1.17 -15.10 11.04
CA GLU A 397 -0.14 -14.60 10.14
C GLU A 397 1.22 -14.37 10.87
N GLU A 398 1.40 -14.95 12.07
CA GLU A 398 2.62 -14.78 12.88
C GLU A 398 3.90 -15.07 12.08
N LYS A 399 3.88 -16.09 11.25
CA LYS A 399 5.02 -16.46 10.41
C LYS A 399 5.40 -15.32 9.44
N GLU A 400 4.43 -14.72 8.79
CA GLU A 400 4.67 -13.62 7.86
C GLU A 400 5.19 -12.37 8.57
N PHE A 401 4.61 -12.02 9.71
CA PHE A 401 5.08 -10.89 10.52
C PHE A 401 6.53 -11.06 10.97
N ARG A 402 6.91 -12.28 11.31
CA ARG A 402 8.28 -12.59 11.72
C ARG A 402 9.25 -12.59 10.53
N ASP A 403 8.90 -13.27 9.44
CA ASP A 403 9.79 -13.50 8.31
C ASP A 403 10.03 -12.20 7.50
N ILE A 404 9.01 -11.32 7.38
CA ILE A 404 9.07 -10.11 6.55
C ILE A 404 9.39 -8.86 7.39
N TYR A 405 8.74 -8.71 8.55
CA TYR A 405 8.83 -7.48 9.34
C TYR A 405 9.70 -7.62 10.61
N GLY A 406 10.15 -8.82 10.93
CA GLY A 406 10.94 -9.08 12.14
C GLY A 406 10.13 -8.92 13.44
N MET A 407 8.81 -8.93 13.37
CA MET A 407 7.92 -8.77 14.52
C MET A 407 7.28 -10.11 14.90
N ASP A 408 7.35 -10.50 16.16
CA ASP A 408 6.58 -11.63 16.68
C ASP A 408 5.25 -11.18 17.30
N VAL A 409 4.32 -12.13 17.42
CA VAL A 409 2.97 -11.89 17.93
C VAL A 409 2.86 -12.42 19.36
N VAL A 410 2.35 -11.58 20.26
CA VAL A 410 2.04 -11.99 21.63
C VAL A 410 0.54 -11.86 21.87
N GLU A 411 -0.15 -12.98 22.07
CA GLU A 411 -1.56 -13.01 22.41
C GLU A 411 -1.75 -12.62 23.88
N ILE A 412 -2.55 -11.57 24.10
CA ILE A 412 -2.85 -11.04 25.42
C ILE A 412 -4.21 -11.55 25.88
N PRO A 413 -4.36 -12.05 27.11
CA PRO A 413 -5.66 -12.48 27.63
C PRO A 413 -6.62 -11.29 27.72
N THR A 414 -7.92 -11.56 27.53
CA THR A 414 -8.97 -10.55 27.67
C THR A 414 -9.16 -10.11 29.11
N ASN A 415 -9.54 -8.85 29.32
CA ASN A 415 -9.82 -8.30 30.64
C ASN A 415 -10.97 -9.04 31.35
N LYS A 416 -12.02 -9.39 30.60
CA LYS A 416 -13.12 -10.27 31.07
C LYS A 416 -13.24 -11.46 30.17
N PRO A 417 -13.68 -12.63 30.68
CA PRO A 417 -13.93 -13.82 29.85
C PRO A 417 -14.91 -13.52 28.71
N VAL A 418 -14.63 -14.08 27.51
CA VAL A 418 -15.52 -13.95 26.36
C VAL A 418 -16.79 -14.78 26.61
N ALA A 419 -17.95 -14.13 26.59
CA ALA A 419 -19.25 -14.75 26.78
C ALA A 419 -19.96 -15.09 25.45
N ARG A 420 -19.37 -14.72 24.30
CA ARG A 420 -19.93 -15.02 22.98
C ARG A 420 -19.93 -16.51 22.69
N ILE A 421 -21.04 -16.98 22.08
CA ILE A 421 -21.22 -18.34 21.60
C ILE A 421 -20.98 -18.36 20.09
N ASP A 422 -19.97 -19.10 19.64
CA ASP A 422 -19.69 -19.30 18.25
C ASP A 422 -20.32 -20.62 17.78
N LEU A 423 -21.41 -20.52 17.00
CA LEU A 423 -22.13 -21.66 16.45
C LEU A 423 -21.39 -22.28 15.26
N GLN A 424 -21.68 -23.56 14.96
CA GLN A 424 -21.14 -24.23 13.78
C GLN A 424 -21.69 -23.59 12.49
N ASP A 425 -20.92 -23.69 11.41
CA ASP A 425 -21.32 -23.20 10.11
C ASP A 425 -22.58 -23.95 9.63
N ALA A 426 -23.52 -23.19 9.08
CA ALA A 426 -24.71 -23.67 8.43
C ALA A 426 -24.48 -23.80 6.93
N VAL A 427 -24.33 -25.01 6.40
CA VAL A 427 -24.00 -25.27 4.99
C VAL A 427 -25.24 -25.68 4.21
N TYR A 428 -25.43 -25.04 3.05
CA TYR A 428 -26.55 -25.25 2.13
C TYR A 428 -26.06 -25.65 0.74
N ALA A 429 -26.93 -26.33 -0.05
CA ALA A 429 -26.60 -26.72 -1.41
C ALA A 429 -26.46 -25.48 -2.33
N THR A 430 -27.42 -24.57 -2.25
CA THR A 430 -27.53 -23.42 -3.16
C THR A 430 -27.46 -22.08 -2.44
N LYS A 431 -27.03 -21.04 -3.16
CA LYS A 431 -27.05 -19.63 -2.66
C LYS A 431 -28.50 -19.20 -2.28
N LYS A 432 -29.50 -19.66 -3.03
CA LYS A 432 -30.90 -19.32 -2.79
C LYS A 432 -31.40 -19.83 -1.44
N GLU A 433 -31.10 -21.09 -1.11
CA GLU A 433 -31.44 -21.69 0.19
C GLU A 433 -30.70 -20.99 1.33
N LYS A 434 -29.43 -20.74 1.15
CA LYS A 434 -28.60 -19.99 2.10
C LYS A 434 -29.22 -18.64 2.44
N PHE A 435 -29.50 -17.80 1.45
CA PHE A 435 -30.07 -16.47 1.68
C PHE A 435 -31.45 -16.51 2.33
N LYS A 436 -32.28 -17.50 2.02
CA LYS A 436 -33.56 -17.71 2.71
C LYS A 436 -33.32 -18.01 4.20
N ALA A 437 -32.42 -18.91 4.51
CA ALA A 437 -32.07 -19.26 5.89
C ALA A 437 -31.45 -18.05 6.66
N VAL A 438 -30.68 -17.23 6.00
CA VAL A 438 -30.15 -15.96 6.59
C VAL A 438 -31.31 -15.04 6.96
N VAL A 439 -32.29 -14.83 6.07
CA VAL A 439 -33.46 -13.99 6.34
C VAL A 439 -34.28 -14.54 7.49
N ASP A 440 -34.52 -15.87 7.54
CA ASP A 440 -35.24 -16.54 8.62
C ASP A 440 -34.50 -16.35 9.97
N ALA A 441 -33.16 -16.48 10.00
CA ALA A 441 -32.35 -16.26 11.20
C ALA A 441 -32.34 -14.79 11.67
N VAL A 442 -32.36 -13.84 10.73
CA VAL A 442 -32.50 -12.41 11.04
C VAL A 442 -33.87 -12.14 11.66
N LYS A 443 -34.93 -12.68 11.06
CA LYS A 443 -36.31 -12.52 11.53
C LYS A 443 -36.49 -13.04 12.95
N GLU A 444 -36.01 -14.25 13.23
CA GLU A 444 -36.07 -14.86 14.56
C GLU A 444 -35.34 -14.00 15.62
N ALA A 445 -34.16 -13.48 15.30
CA ALA A 445 -33.41 -12.65 16.22
C ALA A 445 -34.10 -11.29 16.44
N HIS A 446 -34.58 -10.65 15.38
CA HIS A 446 -35.31 -9.39 15.43
C HIS A 446 -36.58 -9.49 16.27
N GLU A 447 -37.37 -10.60 16.12
CA GLU A 447 -38.57 -10.87 16.93
C GLU A 447 -38.28 -11.05 18.42
N LYS A 448 -37.06 -11.53 18.75
CA LYS A 448 -36.56 -11.62 20.15
C LYS A 448 -36.01 -10.27 20.66
N GLY A 449 -35.93 -9.24 19.84
CA GLY A 449 -35.30 -7.97 20.17
C GLY A 449 -33.78 -8.01 20.18
N GLN A 450 -33.17 -9.08 19.70
CA GLN A 450 -31.71 -9.23 19.60
C GLN A 450 -31.19 -8.42 18.42
N PRO A 451 -30.19 -7.53 18.61
CA PRO A 451 -29.57 -6.81 17.51
C PRO A 451 -28.80 -7.78 16.60
N VAL A 452 -28.86 -7.55 15.29
CA VAL A 452 -28.23 -8.40 14.27
C VAL A 452 -27.30 -7.59 13.38
N LEU A 453 -26.08 -8.08 13.19
CA LEU A 453 -25.15 -7.62 12.18
C LEU A 453 -24.93 -8.71 11.13
N VAL A 454 -25.37 -8.46 9.91
CA VAL A 454 -25.18 -9.34 8.77
C VAL A 454 -23.95 -8.90 7.98
N GLY A 455 -22.91 -9.73 7.97
CA GLY A 455 -21.69 -9.52 7.18
C GLY A 455 -21.85 -10.10 5.77
N THR A 456 -21.60 -9.29 4.75
CA THR A 456 -21.58 -9.69 3.33
C THR A 456 -20.23 -9.36 2.70
N ILE A 457 -19.82 -10.12 1.67
CA ILE A 457 -18.56 -9.87 0.95
C ILE A 457 -18.78 -8.79 -0.11
N THR A 458 -19.87 -8.84 -0.88
CA THR A 458 -20.10 -7.93 -1.99
C THR A 458 -21.25 -6.96 -1.73
N ILE A 459 -21.23 -5.81 -2.43
CA ILE A 459 -22.33 -4.84 -2.42
C ILE A 459 -23.60 -5.48 -2.99
N GLU A 460 -23.48 -6.31 -4.03
CA GLU A 460 -24.60 -7.01 -4.67
C GLU A 460 -25.33 -7.92 -3.68
N THR A 461 -24.57 -8.73 -2.91
CA THR A 461 -25.14 -9.57 -1.84
C THR A 461 -25.87 -8.73 -0.79
N SER A 462 -25.27 -7.60 -0.41
CA SER A 462 -25.84 -6.64 0.54
C SER A 462 -27.18 -6.06 0.04
N GLU A 463 -27.25 -5.67 -1.23
CA GLU A 463 -28.46 -5.15 -1.85
C GLU A 463 -29.55 -6.24 -2.05
N LEU A 464 -29.14 -7.46 -2.44
CA LEU A 464 -30.02 -8.60 -2.56
C LEU A 464 -30.71 -8.91 -1.22
N LEU A 465 -29.93 -9.03 -0.15
CA LEU A 465 -30.45 -9.29 1.20
C LEU A 465 -31.33 -8.14 1.70
N SER A 466 -30.95 -6.90 1.45
CA SER A 466 -31.78 -5.74 1.75
C SER A 466 -33.14 -5.82 1.04
N GLY A 467 -33.15 -6.24 -0.23
CA GLY A 467 -34.38 -6.45 -0.99
C GLY A 467 -35.24 -7.59 -0.43
N MET A 468 -34.63 -8.64 0.11
CA MET A 468 -35.35 -9.77 0.74
C MET A 468 -35.93 -9.35 2.10
N LEU A 469 -35.16 -8.68 2.96
CA LEU A 469 -35.64 -8.19 4.27
C LEU A 469 -36.75 -7.15 4.15
N LYS A 470 -36.72 -6.30 3.13
CA LYS A 470 -37.83 -5.35 2.82
C LYS A 470 -39.13 -6.07 2.48
N ARG A 471 -39.05 -7.17 1.74
CA ARG A 471 -40.24 -8.01 1.41
C ARG A 471 -40.84 -8.66 2.63
N GLU A 472 -40.01 -9.07 3.62
CA GLU A 472 -40.45 -9.59 4.91
C GLU A 472 -40.89 -8.51 5.91
N GLY A 473 -40.76 -7.22 5.54
CA GLY A 473 -41.15 -6.09 6.39
C GLY A 473 -40.21 -5.83 7.55
N ILE A 474 -38.97 -6.33 7.51
CA ILE A 474 -37.98 -6.15 8.56
C ILE A 474 -37.26 -4.82 8.36
N PRO A 475 -37.39 -3.86 9.32
CA PRO A 475 -36.63 -2.60 9.24
C PRO A 475 -35.13 -2.88 9.39
N HIS A 476 -34.30 -2.32 8.52
CA HIS A 476 -32.87 -2.55 8.56
C HIS A 476 -32.09 -1.39 7.94
N THR A 477 -30.83 -1.26 8.28
CA THR A 477 -29.90 -0.29 7.73
C THR A 477 -28.80 -1.01 6.95
N VAL A 478 -28.41 -0.46 5.80
CA VAL A 478 -27.33 -1.00 4.96
C VAL A 478 -26.12 -0.10 5.04
N LEU A 479 -25.01 -0.69 5.40
CA LEU A 479 -23.69 -0.05 5.46
C LEU A 479 -22.81 -0.64 4.36
N ASN A 480 -22.67 0.07 3.27
CA ASN A 480 -21.80 -0.28 2.15
C ASN A 480 -21.07 0.96 1.64
N ALA A 481 -20.15 0.79 0.69
CA ALA A 481 -19.33 1.85 0.12
C ALA A 481 -20.10 3.07 -0.43
N LYS A 482 -21.39 2.94 -0.68
CA LYS A 482 -22.21 4.05 -1.17
C LYS A 482 -22.58 5.07 -0.07
N PHE A 483 -22.43 4.72 1.23
CA PHE A 483 -22.95 5.48 2.38
C PHE A 483 -21.90 5.78 3.46
N HIS A 484 -20.62 5.85 3.10
CA HIS A 484 -19.58 5.96 4.08
C HIS A 484 -19.54 7.26 4.94
N GLU A 485 -20.13 8.37 4.48
CA GLU A 485 -20.23 9.58 5.30
C GLU A 485 -21.04 9.39 6.60
N LYS A 486 -21.94 8.39 6.64
CA LYS A 486 -22.79 8.05 7.79
C LYS A 486 -22.37 6.79 8.52
N GLU A 487 -21.21 6.25 8.18
CA GLU A 487 -20.74 4.95 8.70
C GLU A 487 -20.73 4.91 10.22
N ALA A 488 -20.15 5.92 10.87
CA ALA A 488 -20.04 5.99 12.33
C ALA A 488 -21.41 6.08 13.02
N GLU A 489 -22.35 6.82 12.43
CA GLU A 489 -23.70 6.95 12.96
C GLU A 489 -24.47 5.63 12.86
N ILE A 490 -24.35 4.92 11.72
CA ILE A 490 -25.00 3.63 11.49
C ILE A 490 -24.46 2.58 12.44
N VAL A 491 -23.13 2.54 12.63
CA VAL A 491 -22.48 1.58 13.53
C VAL A 491 -22.86 1.84 14.97
N ALA A 492 -22.99 3.10 15.39
CA ALA A 492 -23.44 3.45 16.73
C ALA A 492 -24.87 2.94 17.02
N LEU A 493 -25.74 2.88 16.03
CA LEU A 493 -27.12 2.39 16.15
C LEU A 493 -27.22 0.87 16.06
N ALA A 494 -26.22 0.18 15.50
CA ALA A 494 -26.25 -1.27 15.26
C ALA A 494 -26.35 -2.15 16.53
N GLY A 495 -26.04 -1.59 17.69
CA GLY A 495 -26.11 -2.27 18.99
C GLY A 495 -27.43 -2.06 19.75
N GLN A 496 -28.39 -1.32 19.21
CA GLN A 496 -29.66 -1.06 19.86
C GLN A 496 -30.61 -2.26 19.77
N HIS A 497 -31.52 -2.35 20.73
CA HIS A 497 -32.54 -3.41 20.78
C HIS A 497 -33.26 -3.60 19.46
N GLY A 498 -33.23 -4.83 18.93
CA GLY A 498 -33.88 -5.21 17.67
C GLY A 498 -33.31 -4.57 16.40
N ALA A 499 -32.18 -3.84 16.46
CA ALA A 499 -31.57 -3.27 15.29
C ALA A 499 -31.08 -4.35 14.31
N VAL A 500 -31.29 -4.16 13.01
CA VAL A 500 -30.75 -5.03 11.95
C VAL A 500 -29.87 -4.19 11.04
N THR A 501 -28.60 -4.58 10.94
CA THR A 501 -27.61 -3.88 10.11
C THR A 501 -26.98 -4.88 9.13
N ILE A 502 -26.98 -4.55 7.84
CA ILE A 502 -26.21 -5.28 6.82
C ILE A 502 -24.95 -4.49 6.56
N ALA A 503 -23.80 -5.10 6.74
CA ALA A 503 -22.51 -4.43 6.48
C ALA A 503 -21.70 -5.25 5.47
N THR A 504 -21.19 -4.57 4.44
CA THR A 504 -20.12 -5.15 3.62
C THR A 504 -18.82 -5.20 4.41
N ASN A 505 -17.95 -6.10 4.01
CA ASN A 505 -16.64 -6.37 4.60
C ASN A 505 -16.04 -5.14 5.27
N MET A 506 -15.47 -5.25 6.44
CA MET A 506 -14.70 -4.21 7.11
C MET A 506 -15.42 -2.86 7.39
N ALA A 507 -16.61 -2.61 6.84
CA ALA A 507 -17.36 -1.40 7.16
C ALA A 507 -17.58 -1.30 8.69
N GLY A 508 -17.25 -0.15 9.27
CA GLY A 508 -17.27 0.05 10.72
C GLY A 508 -16.04 -0.52 11.47
N ARG A 509 -14.95 -0.89 10.78
CA ARG A 509 -13.70 -1.31 11.42
C ARG A 509 -13.13 -0.15 12.26
N GLY A 510 -12.59 -0.46 13.44
CA GLY A 510 -12.11 0.55 14.38
C GLY A 510 -13.21 1.31 15.15
N THR A 511 -14.49 1.03 14.86
CA THR A 511 -15.63 1.62 15.58
C THR A 511 -16.27 0.59 16.51
N ASP A 512 -16.57 1.00 17.73
CA ASP A 512 -17.16 0.13 18.75
C ASP A 512 -18.70 0.12 18.67
N ILE A 513 -19.29 -1.08 18.67
CA ILE A 513 -20.75 -1.27 18.73
C ILE A 513 -21.12 -1.38 20.20
N LYS A 514 -21.77 -0.36 20.75
CA LYS A 514 -22.24 -0.34 22.12
C LYS A 514 -23.65 -0.92 22.21
N LEU A 515 -23.82 -1.90 23.07
CA LEU A 515 -25.12 -2.52 23.32
C LEU A 515 -25.87 -1.74 24.41
N ASP A 516 -27.16 -1.50 24.21
CA ASP A 516 -28.04 -1.08 25.28
C ASP A 516 -28.41 -2.25 26.22
N ASP A 517 -29.01 -1.96 27.36
CA ASP A 517 -29.31 -2.96 28.38
C ASP A 517 -30.37 -3.97 27.91
N GLU A 518 -31.32 -3.54 27.07
CA GLU A 518 -32.35 -4.40 26.47
C GLU A 518 -31.74 -5.37 25.46
N ALA A 519 -30.80 -4.91 24.62
CA ALA A 519 -30.08 -5.76 23.70
C ALA A 519 -29.21 -6.81 24.44
N LYS A 520 -28.57 -6.43 25.55
CA LYS A 520 -27.82 -7.38 26.39
C LYS A 520 -28.75 -8.45 27.00
N ALA A 521 -29.94 -8.05 27.48
CA ALA A 521 -30.93 -8.97 28.00
C ALA A 521 -31.51 -9.90 26.92
N ALA A 522 -31.60 -9.45 25.68
CA ALA A 522 -32.04 -10.23 24.52
C ALA A 522 -30.98 -11.24 23.98
N GLY A 523 -29.78 -11.28 24.57
CA GLY A 523 -28.70 -12.19 24.18
C GLY A 523 -27.49 -11.53 23.52
N GLY A 524 -27.47 -10.19 23.46
CA GLY A 524 -26.40 -9.41 22.86
C GLY A 524 -26.39 -9.45 21.33
N LEU A 525 -25.31 -8.96 20.73
CA LEU A 525 -25.20 -8.85 19.27
C LEU A 525 -25.05 -10.22 18.62
N LYS A 526 -25.96 -10.50 17.65
CA LYS A 526 -25.86 -11.68 16.76
C LYS A 526 -25.14 -11.30 15.48
N ILE A 527 -24.06 -12.04 15.20
CA ILE A 527 -23.29 -11.92 13.95
C ILE A 527 -23.74 -13.02 13.00
N ILE A 528 -24.14 -12.65 11.80
CA ILE A 528 -24.47 -13.56 10.71
C ILE A 528 -23.49 -13.28 9.56
N GLY A 529 -22.54 -14.20 9.32
CA GLY A 529 -21.71 -14.17 8.12
C GLY A 529 -22.42 -14.86 6.96
N THR A 530 -22.54 -14.22 5.82
CA THR A 530 -23.24 -14.82 4.66
C THR A 530 -22.34 -15.71 3.81
N GLU A 531 -21.02 -15.61 4.02
CA GLU A 531 -20.00 -16.42 3.36
C GLU A 531 -18.75 -16.46 4.26
N ARG A 532 -17.86 -17.42 4.04
CA ARG A 532 -16.52 -17.40 4.59
C ARG A 532 -15.61 -16.57 3.68
N HIS A 533 -14.78 -15.75 4.30
CA HIS A 533 -13.80 -14.92 3.60
C HIS A 533 -12.59 -15.76 3.15
N GLU A 534 -11.75 -15.20 2.32
CA GLU A 534 -10.49 -15.82 1.89
C GLU A 534 -9.52 -16.10 3.05
N SER A 535 -9.61 -15.33 4.14
CA SER A 535 -8.78 -15.48 5.32
C SER A 535 -9.61 -15.70 6.58
N ARG A 536 -9.19 -16.68 7.42
CA ARG A 536 -9.76 -16.96 8.75
C ARG A 536 -9.70 -15.74 9.67
N ARG A 537 -8.72 -14.90 9.46
CA ARG A 537 -8.50 -13.64 10.18
C ARG A 537 -9.68 -12.68 10.00
N ILE A 538 -10.16 -12.50 8.78
CA ILE A 538 -11.31 -11.63 8.48
C ILE A 538 -12.59 -12.18 9.12
N ASP A 539 -12.80 -13.51 9.08
CA ASP A 539 -13.91 -14.15 9.78
C ASP A 539 -13.87 -13.90 11.28
N ASN A 540 -12.68 -13.98 11.89
CA ASN A 540 -12.48 -13.70 13.31
C ASN A 540 -12.72 -12.23 13.66
N GLN A 541 -12.37 -11.29 12.77
CA GLN A 541 -12.69 -9.87 12.94
C GLN A 541 -14.21 -9.62 12.91
N LEU A 542 -14.92 -10.28 12.01
CA LEU A 542 -16.39 -10.20 11.97
C LEU A 542 -17.01 -10.76 13.26
N ARG A 543 -16.60 -11.97 13.69
CA ARG A 543 -17.03 -12.54 14.98
C ARG A 543 -16.69 -11.63 16.17
N GLY A 544 -15.51 -11.00 16.14
CA GLY A 544 -15.02 -10.12 17.19
C GLY A 544 -15.82 -8.83 17.40
N ARG A 545 -16.82 -8.57 16.55
CA ARG A 545 -17.74 -7.45 16.78
C ARG A 545 -18.74 -7.72 17.89
N ALA A 546 -18.99 -8.98 18.26
CA ALA A 546 -19.83 -9.41 19.37
C ALA A 546 -19.01 -9.98 20.52
N GLY A 547 -19.57 -10.00 21.72
CA GLY A 547 -18.94 -10.56 22.93
C GLY A 547 -17.79 -9.72 23.49
N ARG A 548 -17.88 -8.40 23.42
CA ARG A 548 -16.86 -7.47 23.89
C ARG A 548 -17.00 -7.22 25.39
N GLN A 549 -15.87 -7.15 26.11
CA GLN A 549 -15.83 -6.86 27.56
C GLN A 549 -16.79 -7.71 28.41
N GLY A 550 -16.99 -8.98 28.02
CA GLY A 550 -17.86 -9.92 28.71
C GLY A 550 -19.37 -9.77 28.39
N ASP A 551 -19.74 -8.94 27.43
CA ASP A 551 -21.09 -8.86 26.91
C ASP A 551 -21.50 -10.19 26.24
N PRO A 552 -22.77 -10.62 26.33
CA PRO A 552 -23.27 -11.75 25.60
C PRO A 552 -23.24 -11.49 24.09
N GLY A 553 -23.28 -12.55 23.30
CA GLY A 553 -23.32 -12.47 21.85
C GLY A 553 -23.32 -13.84 21.19
N GLU A 554 -23.62 -13.88 19.91
CA GLU A 554 -23.68 -15.10 19.13
C GLU A 554 -23.10 -14.86 17.74
N SER A 555 -22.42 -15.85 17.17
CA SER A 555 -21.96 -15.77 15.78
C SER A 555 -22.22 -17.07 15.02
N GLN A 556 -22.63 -16.94 13.76
CA GLN A 556 -22.83 -18.08 12.85
C GLN A 556 -22.53 -17.66 11.41
N PHE A 557 -21.89 -18.57 10.65
CA PHE A 557 -21.71 -18.41 9.21
C PHE A 557 -22.68 -19.30 8.45
N PHE A 558 -23.25 -18.74 7.38
CA PHE A 558 -24.13 -19.41 6.44
C PHE A 558 -23.40 -19.54 5.10
N ILE A 559 -23.20 -20.75 4.64
CA ILE A 559 -22.32 -21.07 3.51
C ILE A 559 -23.09 -21.85 2.48
N SER A 560 -22.80 -21.64 1.20
CA SER A 560 -23.29 -22.45 0.09
C SER A 560 -22.12 -23.12 -0.63
N LEU A 561 -22.38 -24.27 -1.23
CA LEU A 561 -21.42 -24.93 -2.13
C LEU A 561 -21.17 -24.12 -3.42
N GLU A 562 -22.07 -23.20 -3.75
CA GLU A 562 -21.93 -22.29 -4.88
C GLU A 562 -21.12 -21.02 -4.55
N ASP A 563 -20.70 -20.83 -3.29
CA ASP A 563 -19.87 -19.72 -2.88
C ASP A 563 -18.47 -19.85 -3.52
N ASP A 564 -17.85 -18.74 -3.88
CA ASP A 564 -16.60 -18.72 -4.66
C ASP A 564 -15.46 -19.47 -3.94
N LEU A 565 -15.36 -19.33 -2.62
CA LEU A 565 -14.41 -20.11 -1.83
C LEU A 565 -14.58 -21.63 -2.04
N MET A 566 -15.81 -22.10 -2.08
CA MET A 566 -16.12 -23.51 -2.25
C MET A 566 -15.95 -23.96 -3.71
N ARG A 567 -16.31 -23.11 -4.66
CA ARG A 567 -16.20 -23.38 -6.10
C ARG A 567 -14.74 -23.45 -6.54
N LEU A 568 -13.91 -22.50 -6.12
CA LEU A 568 -12.51 -22.36 -6.58
C LEU A 568 -11.53 -23.24 -5.81
N PHE A 569 -11.76 -23.46 -4.52
CA PHE A 569 -10.82 -24.14 -3.63
C PHE A 569 -11.41 -25.36 -2.91
N GLY A 570 -12.69 -25.64 -3.09
CA GLY A 570 -13.34 -26.85 -2.59
C GLY A 570 -12.79 -28.09 -3.32
N SER A 571 -12.37 -29.11 -2.58
CA SER A 571 -11.88 -30.34 -3.23
C SER A 571 -13.04 -31.13 -3.83
N GLU A 572 -12.80 -31.78 -5.00
CA GLU A 572 -13.78 -32.73 -5.61
C GLU A 572 -14.27 -33.81 -4.62
N ARG A 573 -13.39 -34.19 -3.68
CA ARG A 573 -13.74 -35.11 -2.59
C ARG A 573 -14.83 -34.56 -1.68
N LEU A 574 -14.86 -33.27 -1.46
CA LEU A 574 -15.84 -32.59 -0.61
C LEU A 574 -17.21 -32.57 -1.29
N MET A 575 -17.20 -32.26 -2.61
CA MET A 575 -18.39 -32.34 -3.45
C MET A 575 -18.91 -33.80 -3.54
N GLY A 576 -18.01 -34.77 -3.64
CA GLY A 576 -18.36 -36.20 -3.62
C GLY A 576 -18.97 -36.63 -2.29
N VAL A 577 -18.47 -36.18 -1.16
CA VAL A 577 -19.05 -36.46 0.17
C VAL A 577 -20.45 -35.82 0.30
N PHE A 578 -20.58 -34.55 -0.18
CA PHE A 578 -21.87 -33.86 -0.14
C PHE A 578 -22.93 -34.58 -0.98
N ASN A 579 -22.58 -34.96 -2.21
CA ASN A 579 -23.47 -35.70 -3.10
C ASN A 579 -23.82 -37.11 -2.54
N ALA A 580 -22.88 -37.75 -1.83
CA ALA A 580 -23.10 -39.03 -1.19
C ALA A 580 -24.00 -38.96 0.07
N LEU A 581 -24.06 -37.82 0.75
CA LEU A 581 -24.90 -37.57 1.91
C LEU A 581 -26.40 -37.41 1.54
N GLY A 582 -26.70 -37.17 0.26
CA GLY A 582 -28.08 -37.15 -0.26
C GLY A 582 -28.99 -36.15 0.44
N VAL A 583 -28.55 -34.94 0.66
CA VAL A 583 -29.24 -33.93 1.47
C VAL A 583 -30.52 -33.48 0.76
N PRO A 584 -31.71 -33.52 1.41
CA PRO A 584 -32.93 -32.95 0.86
C PRO A 584 -32.77 -31.43 0.61
N GLU A 585 -33.43 -30.90 -0.41
CA GLU A 585 -33.51 -29.48 -0.67
C GLU A 585 -34.01 -28.71 0.57
N GLY A 586 -33.29 -27.68 0.99
CA GLY A 586 -33.64 -26.78 2.09
C GLY A 586 -33.21 -27.25 3.49
N GLU A 587 -32.55 -28.38 3.64
CA GLU A 587 -32.01 -28.81 4.93
C GLU A 587 -30.58 -28.29 5.16
N GLN A 588 -30.37 -27.79 6.37
CA GLN A 588 -29.08 -27.36 6.87
C GLN A 588 -28.19 -28.55 7.24
N ILE A 589 -26.95 -28.53 6.76
CA ILE A 589 -25.95 -29.51 7.19
C ILE A 589 -25.02 -28.84 8.20
N GLN A 590 -24.96 -29.42 9.38
CA GLN A 590 -23.96 -29.07 10.39
C GLN A 590 -23.04 -30.27 10.61
N HIS A 591 -21.86 -30.24 10.04
CA HIS A 591 -20.88 -31.31 10.24
C HIS A 591 -19.47 -30.78 10.40
N LYS A 592 -18.80 -31.20 11.49
CA LYS A 592 -17.42 -30.77 11.81
C LYS A 592 -16.42 -31.03 10.68
N MET A 593 -16.63 -32.03 9.85
CA MET A 593 -15.76 -32.30 8.69
C MET A 593 -15.88 -31.21 7.62
N LEU A 594 -17.06 -30.62 7.41
CA LEU A 594 -17.25 -29.55 6.44
C LEU A 594 -16.56 -28.28 6.91
N THR A 595 -16.76 -27.87 8.16
CA THR A 595 -16.07 -26.73 8.75
C THR A 595 -14.55 -26.90 8.66
N SER A 596 -14.00 -28.09 8.99
CA SER A 596 -12.57 -28.37 8.88
C SER A 596 -12.06 -28.35 7.44
N ALA A 597 -12.89 -28.73 6.47
CA ALA A 597 -12.50 -28.68 5.06
C ALA A 597 -12.48 -27.24 4.52
N ILE A 598 -13.41 -26.40 4.95
CA ILE A 598 -13.46 -24.96 4.64
C ILE A 598 -12.23 -24.28 5.24
N GLU A 599 -11.89 -24.55 6.50
CA GLU A 599 -10.69 -24.01 7.14
C GLU A 599 -9.41 -24.39 6.38
N LYS A 600 -9.31 -25.64 5.88
CA LYS A 600 -8.17 -26.06 5.04
C LYS A 600 -8.14 -25.35 3.67
N ALA A 601 -9.30 -25.05 3.09
CA ALA A 601 -9.36 -24.26 1.88
C ALA A 601 -8.85 -22.84 2.12
N GLN A 602 -9.28 -22.22 3.21
CA GLN A 602 -8.77 -20.91 3.63
C GLN A 602 -7.25 -20.93 3.89
N GLU A 603 -6.74 -21.93 4.61
CA GLU A 603 -5.29 -22.11 4.83
C GLU A 603 -4.50 -22.19 3.51
N LYS A 604 -5.06 -22.84 2.50
CA LYS A 604 -4.43 -22.95 1.18
C LYS A 604 -4.39 -21.60 0.45
N ILE A 605 -5.48 -20.83 0.56
CA ILE A 605 -5.55 -19.47 -0.02
C ILE A 605 -4.60 -18.53 0.72
N GLU A 606 -4.59 -18.56 2.05
CA GLU A 606 -3.67 -17.78 2.88
C GLU A 606 -2.20 -18.06 2.49
N ALA A 607 -1.85 -19.34 2.30
CA ALA A 607 -0.51 -19.73 1.87
C ALA A 607 -0.17 -19.24 0.44
N ASN A 608 -1.12 -19.31 -0.49
CA ASN A 608 -0.94 -18.78 -1.84
C ASN A 608 -0.75 -17.26 -1.84
N ASN A 609 -1.60 -16.54 -1.11
CA ASN A 609 -1.51 -15.09 -0.97
C ASN A 609 -0.19 -14.65 -0.31
N PHE A 610 0.27 -15.41 0.70
CA PHE A 610 1.61 -15.20 1.28
C PHE A 610 2.71 -15.38 0.23
N GLY A 611 2.62 -16.44 -0.61
CA GLY A 611 3.55 -16.67 -1.71
C GLY A 611 3.61 -15.49 -2.68
N ILE A 612 2.45 -14.94 -3.06
CA ILE A 612 2.34 -13.76 -3.95
C ILE A 612 3.02 -12.54 -3.32
N ARG A 613 2.71 -12.24 -2.03
CA ARG A 613 3.34 -11.11 -1.33
C ARG A 613 4.85 -11.28 -1.16
N LYS A 614 5.30 -12.50 -0.89
CA LYS A 614 6.72 -12.82 -0.79
C LYS A 614 7.45 -12.62 -2.12
N ASN A 615 6.88 -13.12 -3.21
CA ASN A 615 7.43 -12.90 -4.54
C ASN A 615 7.49 -11.39 -4.89
N LEU A 616 6.43 -10.64 -4.58
CA LEU A 616 6.41 -9.19 -4.77
C LEU A 616 7.58 -8.53 -4.03
N LEU A 617 7.80 -8.90 -2.77
CA LEU A 617 8.89 -8.36 -1.96
C LEU A 617 10.27 -8.74 -2.52
N GLU A 618 10.45 -9.99 -2.98
CA GLU A 618 11.74 -10.46 -3.52
C GLU A 618 12.15 -9.71 -4.78
N TYR A 619 11.19 -9.32 -5.63
CA TYR A 619 11.42 -8.44 -6.78
C TYR A 619 11.66 -7.00 -6.33
N ASP A 620 10.80 -6.44 -5.46
CA ASP A 620 10.93 -5.06 -5.00
C ASP A 620 12.20 -4.83 -4.14
N GLN A 621 12.79 -5.91 -3.58
CA GLN A 621 14.06 -5.76 -2.85
C GLN A 621 15.19 -5.29 -3.77
N VAL A 622 15.21 -5.75 -5.02
CA VAL A 622 16.19 -5.28 -6.02
C VAL A 622 15.98 -3.79 -6.30
N ASP A 623 14.74 -3.41 -6.56
CA ASP A 623 14.38 -2.03 -6.80
C ASP A 623 14.64 -1.14 -5.56
N ASN A 624 14.45 -1.69 -4.36
CA ASN A 624 14.69 -0.98 -3.11
C ASN A 624 16.18 -0.69 -2.87
N ASP A 625 17.04 -1.66 -3.12
CA ASP A 625 18.48 -1.48 -2.96
C ASP A 625 18.99 -0.37 -3.89
N GLN A 626 18.52 -0.33 -5.13
CA GLN A 626 18.82 0.72 -6.11
C GLN A 626 18.22 2.07 -5.69
N ARG A 627 16.99 2.08 -5.19
CA ARG A 627 16.28 3.27 -4.69
C ARG A 627 17.04 3.91 -3.53
N GLU A 628 17.55 3.13 -2.60
CA GLU A 628 18.33 3.65 -1.48
C GLU A 628 19.60 4.37 -1.91
N ILE A 629 20.29 3.83 -2.91
CA ILE A 629 21.48 4.47 -3.48
C ILE A 629 21.10 5.83 -4.09
N ILE A 630 20.11 5.85 -4.98
CA ILE A 630 19.68 7.07 -5.68
C ILE A 630 19.14 8.12 -4.71
N TYR A 631 18.30 7.72 -3.76
CA TYR A 631 17.72 8.66 -2.79
C TYR A 631 18.79 9.21 -1.82
N SER A 632 19.78 8.39 -1.45
CA SER A 632 20.92 8.85 -0.66
C SER A 632 21.75 9.90 -1.40
N GLU A 633 22.10 9.65 -2.67
CA GLU A 633 22.83 10.62 -3.49
C GLU A 633 22.01 11.91 -3.70
N ARG A 634 20.73 11.77 -3.98
CA ARG A 634 19.80 12.89 -4.13
C ARG A 634 19.70 13.73 -2.85
N MET A 635 19.70 13.10 -1.68
CA MET A 635 19.63 13.78 -0.39
C MET A 635 20.92 14.58 -0.11
N LYS A 636 22.10 14.11 -0.54
CA LYS A 636 23.34 14.88 -0.44
C LYS A 636 23.24 16.20 -1.23
N VAL A 637 22.72 16.12 -2.47
CA VAL A 637 22.49 17.30 -3.31
C VAL A 637 21.48 18.25 -2.66
N LEU A 638 20.39 17.71 -2.08
CA LEU A 638 19.33 18.46 -1.41
C LEU A 638 19.84 19.19 -0.15
N ASN A 639 20.73 18.56 0.61
CA ASN A 639 21.33 19.15 1.80
C ASN A 639 22.32 20.29 1.48
N GLY A 640 22.65 20.49 0.21
CA GLY A 640 23.57 21.53 -0.23
C GLY A 640 25.03 21.13 -0.09
N ASP A 641 25.33 19.82 -0.01
CA ASP A 641 26.71 19.33 0.01
C ASP A 641 27.47 19.82 -1.22
N ASN A 642 28.75 20.08 -1.04
CA ASN A 642 29.61 20.48 -2.14
C ASN A 642 29.87 19.27 -3.05
N MET A 643 29.28 19.31 -4.24
CA MET A 643 29.34 18.19 -5.20
C MET A 643 30.56 18.25 -6.11
N ARG A 644 31.40 19.28 -6.01
CA ARG A 644 32.56 19.52 -6.89
C ARG A 644 33.47 18.30 -7.02
N ASP A 645 33.88 17.73 -5.89
CA ASP A 645 34.81 16.59 -5.91
C ASP A 645 34.17 15.33 -6.54
N ALA A 646 32.87 15.12 -6.30
CA ALA A 646 32.13 14.05 -6.92
C ALA A 646 32.00 14.24 -8.45
N ILE A 647 31.74 15.46 -8.90
CA ILE A 647 31.66 15.80 -10.33
C ILE A 647 33.03 15.67 -11.00
N LEU A 648 34.11 16.15 -10.36
CA LEU A 648 35.46 15.97 -10.90
C LEU A 648 35.82 14.48 -11.03
N LYS A 649 35.37 13.65 -10.10
CA LYS A 649 35.53 12.21 -10.22
C LYS A 649 34.74 11.66 -11.43
N MET A 650 33.49 12.10 -11.63
CA MET A 650 32.70 11.73 -12.82
C MET A 650 33.41 12.13 -14.11
N VAL A 651 33.98 13.33 -14.19
CA VAL A 651 34.79 13.80 -15.34
C VAL A 651 35.97 12.86 -15.59
N GLN A 652 36.70 12.49 -14.55
CA GLN A 652 37.87 11.60 -14.68
C GLN A 652 37.46 10.17 -15.11
N GLU A 653 36.40 9.64 -14.55
CA GLU A 653 35.85 8.32 -14.91
C GLU A 653 35.33 8.30 -16.35
N GLN A 654 34.69 9.39 -16.80
CA GLN A 654 34.23 9.52 -18.18
C GLN A 654 35.40 9.50 -19.18
N VAL A 655 36.49 10.20 -18.88
CA VAL A 655 37.73 10.15 -19.70
C VAL A 655 38.30 8.74 -19.72
N GLU A 656 38.36 8.04 -18.55
CA GLU A 656 38.86 6.66 -18.48
C GLU A 656 38.03 5.72 -19.36
N LYS A 657 36.71 5.76 -19.20
CA LYS A 657 35.76 4.92 -19.99
C LYS A 657 35.91 5.14 -21.48
N SER A 658 36.03 6.41 -21.90
CA SER A 658 36.20 6.75 -23.32
C SER A 658 37.52 6.23 -23.89
N VAL A 659 38.63 6.36 -23.14
CA VAL A 659 39.93 5.83 -23.56
C VAL A 659 39.92 4.29 -23.57
N ASP A 660 39.37 3.63 -22.53
CA ASP A 660 39.33 2.16 -22.43
C ASP A 660 38.52 1.52 -23.55
N ARG A 661 37.53 2.21 -24.09
CA ARG A 661 36.68 1.74 -25.19
C ARG A 661 37.42 1.71 -26.51
N CYS A 662 38.31 2.69 -26.77
CA CYS A 662 39.01 2.82 -28.09
C CYS A 662 40.43 2.29 -28.02
N ILE A 663 41.10 2.33 -26.85
CA ILE A 663 42.54 2.11 -26.72
C ILE A 663 42.79 1.09 -25.61
N SER A 664 43.13 -0.16 -25.99
CA SER A 664 43.57 -1.17 -25.02
C SER A 664 45.07 -1.06 -24.76
N GLU A 665 45.52 -1.55 -23.57
CA GLU A 665 46.94 -1.59 -23.20
C GLU A 665 47.80 -2.46 -24.15
N GLU A 666 47.19 -3.30 -24.93
CA GLU A 666 47.85 -4.24 -25.88
C GLU A 666 48.07 -3.64 -27.28
N ILE A 667 47.47 -2.47 -27.57
CA ILE A 667 47.57 -1.82 -28.91
C ILE A 667 48.73 -0.86 -28.92
N ASP A 668 49.61 -1.02 -29.92
CA ASP A 668 50.72 -0.10 -30.12
C ASP A 668 50.19 1.33 -30.40
N ARG A 669 50.90 2.35 -29.88
CA ARG A 669 50.54 3.77 -29.99
C ARG A 669 50.27 4.18 -31.48
N ALA A 670 51.00 3.61 -32.45
CA ALA A 670 50.85 3.94 -33.85
C ALA A 670 49.47 3.57 -34.42
N ASP A 671 48.80 2.58 -33.79
CA ASP A 671 47.52 2.02 -34.18
C ASP A 671 46.35 2.54 -33.34
N TRP A 672 46.57 3.54 -32.48
CA TRP A 672 45.50 4.14 -31.69
C TRP A 672 44.49 4.86 -32.57
N ASP A 673 43.20 4.54 -32.41
CA ASP A 673 42.12 5.23 -33.11
C ASP A 673 41.76 6.55 -32.46
N LEU A 674 42.47 7.63 -32.83
CA LEU A 674 42.21 8.96 -32.31
C LEU A 674 40.92 9.58 -32.88
N VAL A 675 40.43 9.06 -33.99
CA VAL A 675 39.19 9.56 -34.59
C VAL A 675 38.03 9.09 -33.75
N GLU A 676 37.96 7.79 -33.45
CA GLU A 676 36.94 7.22 -32.54
C GLU A 676 37.02 7.84 -31.18
N LEU A 677 38.24 8.05 -30.64
CA LEU A 677 38.42 8.71 -29.31
C LEU A 677 37.85 10.13 -29.29
N ASN A 678 38.11 10.91 -30.32
CA ASN A 678 37.56 12.26 -30.48
C ASN A 678 36.02 12.24 -30.60
N GLU A 679 35.46 11.28 -31.36
CA GLU A 679 34.01 11.12 -31.48
C GLU A 679 33.33 10.79 -30.15
N LEU A 680 34.01 10.08 -29.25
CA LEU A 680 33.48 9.74 -27.92
C LEU A 680 33.70 10.85 -26.87
N VAL A 681 34.84 11.55 -26.88
CA VAL A 681 35.18 12.51 -25.85
C VAL A 681 34.60 13.90 -26.12
N LEU A 682 34.75 14.42 -27.34
CA LEU A 682 34.46 15.82 -27.66
C LEU A 682 32.97 16.22 -27.48
N PRO A 683 31.97 15.34 -27.79
CA PRO A 683 30.57 15.68 -27.53
C PRO A 683 30.21 15.81 -26.05
N VAL A 684 30.98 15.18 -25.15
CA VAL A 684 30.77 15.19 -23.70
C VAL A 684 31.63 16.26 -23.04
N ILE A 685 32.92 16.26 -23.33
CA ILE A 685 33.92 17.22 -22.82
C ILE A 685 34.50 17.97 -24.00
N PRO A 686 34.17 19.24 -24.20
CA PRO A 686 34.56 20.02 -25.38
C PRO A 686 36.03 20.46 -25.30
N LEU A 687 36.94 19.48 -25.37
CA LEU A 687 38.37 19.68 -25.49
C LEU A 687 38.72 20.09 -26.93
N ASP A 688 39.92 20.61 -27.11
CA ASP A 688 40.49 20.70 -28.46
C ASP A 688 40.65 19.27 -29.06
N PRO A 689 40.44 19.08 -30.35
CA PRO A 689 40.63 17.77 -31.00
C PRO A 689 42.04 17.20 -30.71
N ILE A 690 42.04 15.95 -30.25
CA ILE A 690 43.27 15.24 -29.88
C ILE A 690 43.96 14.80 -31.17
N THR A 691 45.18 15.35 -31.36
CA THR A 691 45.99 15.09 -32.58
C THR A 691 47.15 14.18 -32.29
N LYS A 692 47.79 13.67 -33.34
CA LYS A 692 49.00 12.86 -33.19
C LYS A 692 50.15 13.63 -32.56
N GLU A 693 50.18 14.97 -32.74
CA GLU A 693 51.20 15.86 -32.15
C GLU A 693 51.03 15.98 -30.64
N ASP A 694 49.78 16.06 -30.16
CA ASP A 694 49.50 16.17 -28.72
C ASP A 694 49.97 14.96 -27.92
N ILE A 695 49.96 13.79 -28.57
CA ILE A 695 50.34 12.53 -27.91
C ILE A 695 51.78 12.09 -28.16
N GLU A 696 52.62 12.94 -28.84
CA GLU A 696 54.03 12.59 -29.13
C GLU A 696 54.84 12.18 -27.88
N SER A 697 54.60 12.82 -26.75
CA SER A 697 55.24 12.51 -25.49
C SER A 697 54.62 11.35 -24.69
N ILE A 698 53.46 10.86 -25.10
CA ILE A 698 52.66 9.83 -24.40
C ILE A 698 53.08 8.43 -24.84
N LYS A 699 53.43 7.56 -23.90
CA LYS A 699 54.02 6.25 -24.19
C LYS A 699 52.98 5.11 -24.10
N ASN A 700 51.94 5.26 -23.31
CA ASN A 700 50.93 4.21 -23.06
C ASN A 700 49.56 4.81 -22.74
N ALA A 701 48.52 3.95 -22.76
CA ALA A 701 47.13 4.33 -22.50
C ALA A 701 46.96 5.02 -21.12
N LYS A 702 47.72 4.58 -20.12
CA LYS A 702 47.66 5.15 -18.76
C LYS A 702 48.14 6.63 -18.73
N GLN A 703 49.18 6.94 -19.48
CA GLN A 703 49.65 8.34 -19.60
C GLN A 703 48.65 9.18 -20.42
N LEU A 704 48.04 8.62 -21.42
CA LEU A 704 46.98 9.30 -22.18
C LEU A 704 45.76 9.63 -21.30
N LYS A 705 45.31 8.66 -20.52
CA LYS A 705 44.23 8.89 -19.55
C LYS A 705 44.58 10.03 -18.60
N GLN A 706 45.78 10.02 -18.02
CA GLN A 706 46.23 11.07 -17.09
C GLN A 706 46.30 12.45 -17.77
N TYR A 707 46.83 12.54 -18.97
CA TYR A 707 46.90 13.76 -19.75
C TYR A 707 45.50 14.33 -20.06
N LEU A 708 44.59 13.50 -20.53
CA LEU A 708 43.23 13.93 -20.83
C LEU A 708 42.44 14.31 -19.59
N LYS A 709 42.65 13.60 -18.47
CA LYS A 709 42.03 13.95 -17.16
C LYS A 709 42.51 15.34 -16.71
N GLU A 710 43.82 15.65 -16.80
CA GLU A 710 44.34 16.94 -16.43
C GLU A 710 43.75 18.05 -17.31
N LYS A 711 43.70 17.85 -18.62
CA LYS A 711 43.06 18.81 -19.53
C LYS A 711 41.56 19.02 -19.22
N ALA A 712 40.82 17.94 -18.98
CA ALA A 712 39.39 17.97 -18.64
C ALA A 712 39.18 18.77 -17.33
N VAL A 713 39.95 18.46 -16.28
CA VAL A 713 39.88 19.20 -15.01
C VAL A 713 40.20 20.68 -15.17
N MET A 714 41.26 21.02 -15.92
CA MET A 714 41.60 22.44 -16.20
C MET A 714 40.46 23.16 -16.94
N LEU A 715 39.83 22.51 -17.90
CA LEU A 715 38.69 23.09 -18.62
C LEU A 715 37.49 23.29 -17.67
N TYR A 716 37.24 22.36 -16.74
CA TYR A 716 36.21 22.49 -15.72
C TYR A 716 36.51 23.70 -14.78
N GLU A 717 37.74 23.85 -14.31
CA GLU A 717 38.14 24.96 -13.47
C GLU A 717 38.05 26.29 -14.23
N GLN A 718 38.39 26.31 -15.50
CA GLN A 718 38.19 27.48 -16.35
C GLN A 718 36.70 27.84 -16.44
N LYS A 719 35.82 26.81 -16.59
CA LYS A 719 34.36 26.99 -16.63
C LYS A 719 33.81 27.57 -15.33
N GLU A 720 34.33 27.13 -14.16
CA GLU A 720 33.98 27.74 -12.87
C GLU A 720 34.27 29.24 -12.84
N THR A 721 35.40 29.69 -13.43
CA THR A 721 35.81 31.11 -13.42
C THR A 721 34.99 31.99 -14.36
N GLU A 722 34.20 31.43 -15.27
CA GLU A 722 33.28 32.20 -16.13
C GLU A 722 32.11 32.80 -15.34
N PHE A 723 31.79 32.24 -14.16
CA PHE A 723 30.70 32.71 -13.33
C PHE A 723 31.16 33.74 -12.29
N PRO A 724 30.43 34.84 -12.11
CA PRO A 724 30.82 35.93 -11.23
C PRO A 724 30.98 35.55 -9.76
N GLU A 725 30.16 34.59 -9.29
CA GLU A 725 30.18 34.10 -7.92
C GLU A 725 30.32 32.56 -7.92
N PRO A 726 31.26 31.99 -7.17
CA PRO A 726 31.46 30.53 -7.11
C PRO A 726 30.20 29.77 -6.72
N GLU A 727 29.35 30.33 -5.83
CA GLU A 727 28.11 29.68 -5.39
C GLU A 727 27.09 29.56 -6.51
N GLN A 728 27.11 30.43 -7.51
CA GLN A 728 26.24 30.28 -8.68
C GLN A 728 26.55 29.00 -9.45
N PHE A 729 27.81 28.65 -9.61
CA PHE A 729 28.22 27.43 -10.28
C PHE A 729 27.87 26.19 -9.43
N ARG A 730 28.02 26.26 -8.10
CA ARG A 730 27.56 25.20 -7.18
C ARG A 730 26.09 24.97 -7.29
N GLU A 731 25.26 26.01 -7.42
CA GLU A 731 23.84 25.87 -7.63
C GLU A 731 23.53 25.26 -9.01
N ILE A 732 24.25 25.60 -10.05
CA ILE A 732 24.13 24.99 -11.37
C ILE A 732 24.48 23.50 -11.31
N GLU A 733 25.51 23.09 -10.60
CA GLU A 733 25.85 21.69 -10.38
C GLU A 733 24.69 20.94 -9.74
N ARG A 734 24.07 21.50 -8.69
CA ARG A 734 22.91 20.92 -8.01
C ARG A 734 21.70 20.79 -8.94
N VAL A 735 21.40 21.84 -9.71
CA VAL A 735 20.28 21.85 -10.66
C VAL A 735 20.47 20.79 -11.75
N VAL A 736 21.67 20.69 -12.32
CA VAL A 736 21.98 19.70 -13.34
C VAL A 736 21.86 18.29 -12.78
N LEU A 737 22.44 18.04 -11.60
CA LEU A 737 22.37 16.74 -10.93
C LEU A 737 20.91 16.33 -10.67
N PHE A 738 20.06 17.20 -10.08
CA PHE A 738 18.65 16.91 -9.87
C PHE A 738 17.94 16.53 -11.17
N ARG A 739 18.12 17.35 -12.21
CA ARG A 739 17.45 17.14 -13.48
C ARG A 739 17.85 15.81 -14.13
N VAL A 740 19.14 15.47 -14.10
CA VAL A 740 19.65 14.25 -14.71
C VAL A 740 19.25 13.03 -13.89
N ILE A 741 19.46 13.05 -12.57
CA ILE A 741 19.14 11.95 -11.68
C ILE A 741 17.65 11.64 -11.76
N ASP A 742 16.77 12.65 -11.58
CA ASP A 742 15.33 12.45 -11.54
C ASP A 742 14.83 11.87 -12.87
N ARG A 743 15.31 12.38 -14.01
CA ARG A 743 14.90 11.87 -15.32
C ARG A 743 15.34 10.42 -15.54
N LYS A 744 16.63 10.12 -15.32
CA LYS A 744 17.16 8.76 -15.54
C LYS A 744 16.56 7.75 -14.58
N TRP A 745 16.34 8.15 -13.33
CA TRP A 745 15.70 7.29 -12.35
C TRP A 745 14.25 6.95 -12.70
N MET A 746 13.46 7.93 -13.17
CA MET A 746 12.09 7.68 -13.62
C MET A 746 12.03 6.77 -14.85
N ASP A 747 12.98 6.91 -15.78
CA ASP A 747 13.06 6.03 -16.95
C ASP A 747 13.44 4.60 -16.50
N HIS A 748 14.40 4.48 -15.59
CA HIS A 748 14.84 3.18 -15.06
C HIS A 748 13.73 2.43 -14.29
N ILE A 749 12.90 3.12 -13.48
CA ILE A 749 11.74 2.49 -12.83
C ILE A 749 10.79 1.86 -13.86
N ASP A 750 10.56 2.55 -14.96
CA ASP A 750 9.70 2.06 -16.03
C ASP A 750 10.34 0.84 -16.74
N ASP A 751 11.63 0.90 -17.03
CA ASP A 751 12.38 -0.19 -17.64
C ASP A 751 12.42 -1.44 -16.74
N MET A 752 12.60 -1.27 -15.42
CA MET A 752 12.55 -2.36 -14.45
C MET A 752 11.14 -2.98 -14.36
N ALA A 753 10.09 -2.17 -14.44
CA ALA A 753 8.72 -2.68 -14.51
C ALA A 753 8.46 -3.51 -15.76
N GLN A 754 8.99 -3.09 -16.93
CA GLN A 754 8.92 -3.85 -18.18
C GLN A 754 9.72 -5.15 -18.10
N LEU A 755 10.94 -5.11 -17.56
CA LEU A 755 11.76 -6.31 -17.34
C LEU A 755 11.00 -7.34 -16.50
N ARG A 756 10.35 -6.90 -15.42
CA ARG A 756 9.58 -7.77 -14.54
C ARG A 756 8.44 -8.50 -15.25
N GLN A 757 7.77 -7.86 -16.20
CA GLN A 757 6.68 -8.49 -16.95
C GLN A 757 7.19 -9.63 -17.85
N GLY A 758 8.39 -9.45 -18.44
CA GLY A 758 8.96 -10.43 -19.37
C GLY A 758 9.76 -11.56 -18.72
N ILE A 759 10.32 -11.33 -17.53
CA ILE A 759 11.31 -12.21 -16.93
C ILE A 759 10.75 -13.60 -16.55
N GLY A 760 9.45 -13.69 -16.31
CA GLY A 760 8.77 -14.97 -16.00
C GLY A 760 8.94 -16.03 -17.08
N LEU A 761 9.13 -15.63 -18.33
CA LEU A 761 9.36 -16.53 -19.45
C LEU A 761 10.69 -17.29 -19.34
N GLN A 762 11.66 -16.80 -18.59
CA GLN A 762 12.95 -17.46 -18.34
C GLN A 762 12.79 -18.79 -17.59
N ALA A 763 11.68 -18.98 -16.87
CA ALA A 763 11.36 -20.25 -16.22
C ALA A 763 11.24 -21.42 -17.21
N TYR A 764 10.78 -21.17 -18.45
CA TYR A 764 10.74 -22.20 -19.52
C TYR A 764 12.15 -22.64 -19.93
N GLY A 765 13.15 -21.76 -19.80
CA GLY A 765 14.57 -22.07 -20.00
C GLY A 765 15.25 -22.71 -18.80
N GLN A 766 14.49 -23.13 -17.78
CA GLN A 766 15.00 -23.70 -16.50
C GLN A 766 15.90 -22.72 -15.71
N LYS A 767 15.76 -21.43 -15.95
CA LYS A 767 16.43 -20.39 -15.17
C LYS A 767 15.49 -19.87 -14.08
N ASP A 768 16.05 -19.48 -12.94
CA ASP A 768 15.27 -18.84 -11.88
C ASP A 768 14.97 -17.39 -12.25
N PRO A 769 13.68 -17.00 -12.45
CA PRO A 769 13.33 -15.66 -12.88
C PRO A 769 13.83 -14.56 -11.93
N ILE A 770 13.91 -14.82 -10.63
CA ILE A 770 14.38 -13.84 -9.64
C ILE A 770 15.88 -13.59 -9.80
N VAL A 771 16.65 -14.65 -10.04
CA VAL A 771 18.10 -14.52 -10.28
C VAL A 771 18.38 -13.75 -11.56
N GLU A 772 17.67 -14.08 -12.65
CA GLU A 772 17.80 -13.37 -13.93
C GLU A 772 17.39 -11.91 -13.81
N TYR A 773 16.31 -11.62 -13.05
CA TYR A 773 15.89 -10.25 -12.76
C TYR A 773 16.94 -9.45 -12.00
N LYS A 774 17.58 -10.06 -10.99
CA LYS A 774 18.67 -9.43 -10.24
C LYS A 774 19.86 -9.11 -11.13
N MET A 775 20.26 -10.04 -12.00
CA MET A 775 21.39 -9.84 -12.90
C MET A 775 21.10 -8.75 -13.93
N ALA A 776 19.99 -8.84 -14.66
CA ALA A 776 19.60 -7.84 -15.64
C ALA A 776 19.35 -6.46 -15.00
N GLY A 777 18.71 -6.42 -13.83
CA GLY A 777 18.47 -5.19 -13.09
C GLY A 777 19.75 -4.52 -12.59
N PHE A 778 20.78 -5.31 -12.23
CA PHE A 778 22.09 -4.77 -11.88
C PHE A 778 22.77 -4.14 -13.10
N ASP A 779 22.79 -4.81 -14.23
CA ASP A 779 23.39 -4.30 -15.48
C ASP A 779 22.68 -3.01 -15.93
N MET A 780 21.35 -2.99 -15.93
CA MET A 780 20.55 -1.80 -16.26
C MET A 780 20.81 -0.62 -15.31
N PHE A 781 21.02 -0.91 -14.03
CA PHE A 781 21.32 0.11 -13.03
C PHE A 781 22.71 0.70 -13.24
N ASP A 782 23.71 -0.11 -13.54
CA ASP A 782 25.08 0.34 -13.85
C ASP A 782 25.11 1.20 -15.11
N ASP A 783 24.37 0.80 -16.15
CA ASP A 783 24.18 1.59 -17.37
C ASP A 783 23.52 2.95 -17.06
N MET A 784 22.48 2.96 -16.22
CA MET A 784 21.82 4.20 -15.77
C MET A 784 22.78 5.13 -15.02
N ILE A 785 23.56 4.59 -14.08
CA ILE A 785 24.57 5.40 -13.33
C ILE A 785 25.60 5.98 -14.30
N SER A 786 26.06 5.18 -15.26
CA SER A 786 26.98 5.62 -16.30
C SER A 786 26.38 6.74 -17.17
N ALA A 787 25.11 6.64 -17.51
CA ALA A 787 24.40 7.66 -18.26
C ALA A 787 24.16 8.94 -17.42
N ILE A 788 23.93 8.81 -16.10
CA ILE A 788 23.87 9.98 -15.19
C ILE A 788 25.20 10.73 -15.16
N GLN A 789 26.33 10.00 -15.07
CA GLN A 789 27.67 10.60 -15.07
C GLN A 789 27.93 11.33 -16.39
N GLU A 790 27.69 10.68 -17.52
CA GLU A 790 27.90 11.26 -18.84
C GLU A 790 27.05 12.51 -19.10
N ASP A 791 25.73 12.42 -18.84
CA ASP A 791 24.82 13.54 -19.07
C ASP A 791 25.11 14.71 -18.12
N THR A 792 25.51 14.45 -16.85
CA THR A 792 25.90 15.48 -15.91
C THR A 792 27.15 16.21 -16.39
N VAL A 793 28.18 15.46 -16.76
CA VAL A 793 29.43 16.03 -17.28
C VAL A 793 29.15 16.86 -18.54
N ARG A 794 28.44 16.29 -19.52
CA ARG A 794 28.10 16.97 -20.76
C ARG A 794 27.36 18.28 -20.52
N LEU A 795 26.32 18.29 -19.68
CA LEU A 795 25.53 19.50 -19.43
C LEU A 795 26.34 20.59 -18.70
N LEU A 796 27.20 20.21 -17.75
CA LEU A 796 28.01 21.17 -17.01
C LEU A 796 29.06 21.88 -17.90
N TYR A 797 29.65 21.17 -18.84
CA TYR A 797 30.60 21.81 -19.77
C TYR A 797 29.91 22.70 -20.81
N HIS A 798 28.64 22.43 -21.17
CA HIS A 798 27.94 23.19 -22.18
C HIS A 798 27.00 24.28 -21.63
N VAL A 799 26.92 24.46 -20.28
CA VAL A 799 26.15 25.55 -19.70
C VAL A 799 26.68 26.93 -20.04
N GLN A 800 25.79 27.92 -20.32
CA GLN A 800 26.14 29.27 -20.67
C GLN A 800 25.70 30.26 -19.58
N VAL A 801 26.51 31.32 -19.34
CA VAL A 801 26.33 32.30 -18.26
C VAL A 801 25.02 33.13 -18.38
N GLU A 802 24.45 33.26 -19.58
CA GLU A 802 23.24 34.04 -19.82
C GLU A 802 21.94 33.33 -19.46
N GLN A 803 21.97 32.05 -19.13
CA GLN A 803 20.78 31.30 -18.78
C GLN A 803 20.46 31.45 -17.28
N LYS A 804 19.26 31.98 -16.97
CA LYS A 804 18.68 31.81 -15.62
C LYS A 804 18.43 30.33 -15.39
N VAL A 805 19.26 29.73 -14.60
CA VAL A 805 19.13 28.33 -14.23
C VAL A 805 18.32 28.28 -12.93
N GLU A 806 17.07 27.83 -13.03
CA GLU A 806 16.20 27.57 -11.89
C GLU A 806 15.99 26.07 -11.75
N ARG A 807 15.83 25.58 -10.53
CA ARG A 807 15.46 24.20 -10.29
C ARG A 807 14.07 23.95 -10.87
N GLU A 808 13.93 23.00 -11.76
CA GLU A 808 12.65 22.62 -12.34
C GLU A 808 12.31 21.21 -11.88
N GLN A 809 11.12 21.04 -11.35
CA GLN A 809 10.62 19.73 -10.99
C GLN A 809 10.26 18.94 -12.26
N VAL A 810 11.08 17.94 -12.58
CA VAL A 810 10.92 17.08 -13.76
C VAL A 810 9.66 16.22 -13.60
N ALA A 811 9.43 15.74 -12.39
CA ALA A 811 8.30 14.88 -12.05
C ALA A 811 7.04 15.70 -11.79
N LYS A 812 6.13 15.78 -12.78
CA LYS A 812 4.79 16.37 -12.60
C LYS A 812 3.82 15.29 -12.15
N ILE A 813 3.52 15.26 -10.85
CA ILE A 813 2.59 14.31 -10.25
C ILE A 813 1.19 14.52 -10.82
N SER A 814 0.58 13.48 -11.37
CA SER A 814 -0.80 13.49 -11.87
C SER A 814 -1.78 12.77 -10.95
N GLY A 815 -1.28 11.95 -10.02
CA GLY A 815 -2.08 11.21 -9.06
C GLY A 815 -1.27 10.16 -8.30
N THR A 816 -1.91 9.58 -7.29
CA THR A 816 -1.40 8.42 -6.55
C THR A 816 -2.35 7.25 -6.72
N ASN A 817 -1.87 6.03 -6.56
CA ASN A 817 -2.72 4.84 -6.71
C ASN A 817 -3.65 4.60 -5.51
N LYS A 818 -3.56 5.42 -4.46
CA LYS A 818 -4.35 5.27 -3.22
C LYS A 818 -4.96 6.58 -2.70
N ASP A 819 -5.20 7.57 -3.57
CA ASP A 819 -5.73 8.89 -3.17
C ASP A 819 -7.21 8.81 -2.74
N GLU A 820 -7.47 8.91 -1.43
CA GLU A 820 -8.82 9.01 -0.86
C GLU A 820 -9.34 10.46 -0.81
N SER A 821 -8.45 11.45 -0.90
CA SER A 821 -8.74 12.86 -0.60
C SER A 821 -9.41 13.66 -1.71
N ALA A 822 -9.39 13.15 -2.95
CA ALA A 822 -9.95 13.88 -4.10
C ALA A 822 -11.48 14.10 -4.06
N GLN A 823 -12.20 13.47 -3.13
CA GLN A 823 -13.67 13.59 -3.02
C GLN A 823 -14.16 14.65 -2.03
N ASN A 824 -13.39 15.03 -1.02
CA ASN A 824 -13.86 15.89 0.06
C ASN A 824 -13.54 17.38 -0.13
N ALA A 825 -12.78 17.76 -1.14
CA ALA A 825 -12.67 19.17 -1.49
C ALA A 825 -13.98 19.61 -2.16
N PRO A 826 -14.76 20.54 -1.58
CA PRO A 826 -15.88 21.13 -2.29
C PRO A 826 -15.31 21.73 -3.57
N LYS A 827 -15.70 21.18 -4.73
CA LYS A 827 -15.34 21.76 -6.04
C LYS A 827 -15.77 23.22 -6.02
N ARG A 828 -14.90 24.13 -5.63
CA ARG A 828 -15.08 25.56 -5.84
C ARG A 828 -15.18 25.72 -7.34
N ARG A 829 -16.39 25.92 -7.83
CA ARG A 829 -16.60 26.30 -9.24
C ARG A 829 -15.73 27.51 -9.50
N ALA A 830 -14.81 27.42 -10.42
CA ALA A 830 -13.93 28.50 -10.85
C ALA A 830 -14.71 29.71 -11.40
N THR A 831 -16.04 29.56 -11.61
CA THR A 831 -16.94 30.65 -11.97
C THR A 831 -18.25 30.50 -11.19
N ALA A 832 -18.65 31.54 -10.49
CA ALA A 832 -19.98 31.63 -9.87
C ALA A 832 -21.04 31.33 -10.93
N LYS A 833 -22.00 30.46 -10.61
CA LYS A 833 -23.11 30.12 -11.52
C LYS A 833 -23.97 31.39 -11.67
N VAL A 834 -23.89 32.02 -12.84
CA VAL A 834 -24.68 33.20 -13.15
C VAL A 834 -26.07 32.74 -13.55
N TYR A 835 -27.07 33.12 -12.78
CA TYR A 835 -28.47 32.81 -13.10
C TYR A 835 -29.02 33.77 -14.14
N PRO A 836 -30.09 33.39 -14.88
CA PRO A 836 -30.65 34.22 -15.96
C PRO A 836 -31.03 35.66 -15.57
N ASN A 837 -31.35 35.90 -14.30
CA ASN A 837 -31.74 37.20 -13.78
C ASN A 837 -30.62 38.00 -13.11
N ASP A 838 -29.42 37.40 -12.94
CA ASP A 838 -28.27 38.08 -12.34
C ASP A 838 -27.69 39.16 -13.27
N PRO A 839 -26.97 40.15 -12.74
CA PRO A 839 -26.22 41.10 -13.55
C PRO A 839 -25.20 40.37 -14.43
N CYS A 840 -25.10 40.74 -15.69
CA CYS A 840 -24.17 40.08 -16.62
C CYS A 840 -22.71 40.34 -16.23
N PRO A 841 -21.87 39.30 -16.11
CA PRO A 841 -20.46 39.46 -15.74
C PRO A 841 -19.62 40.25 -16.76
N CYS A 842 -20.17 40.56 -17.95
CA CYS A 842 -19.49 41.41 -18.94
C CYS A 842 -19.52 42.92 -18.60
N GLY A 843 -20.13 43.32 -17.48
CA GLY A 843 -20.21 44.72 -17.05
C GLY A 843 -21.24 45.58 -17.78
N SER A 844 -22.12 45.03 -18.62
CA SER A 844 -23.11 45.76 -19.41
C SER A 844 -24.29 46.31 -18.62
N GLY A 845 -24.42 46.03 -17.33
CA GLY A 845 -25.55 46.43 -16.49
C GLY A 845 -26.88 45.72 -16.79
N LYS A 846 -26.91 44.85 -17.81
CA LYS A 846 -28.10 44.07 -18.18
C LYS A 846 -28.14 42.72 -17.47
N LYS A 847 -29.36 42.15 -17.34
CA LYS A 847 -29.51 40.78 -16.84
C LYS A 847 -28.84 39.77 -17.78
N TYR A 848 -28.24 38.71 -17.25
CA TYR A 848 -27.48 37.70 -18.01
C TYR A 848 -28.29 37.14 -19.20
N LYS A 849 -29.56 36.79 -19.00
CA LYS A 849 -30.48 36.34 -20.07
C LYS A 849 -30.74 37.37 -21.19
N GLN A 850 -30.44 38.64 -20.96
CA GLN A 850 -30.65 39.74 -21.92
C GLN A 850 -29.33 40.22 -22.55
N CYS A 851 -28.21 39.63 -22.17
CA CYS A 851 -26.86 39.94 -22.65
C CYS A 851 -26.13 38.68 -23.12
N CYS A 852 -25.06 38.24 -22.44
CA CYS A 852 -24.25 37.11 -22.84
C CYS A 852 -24.97 35.75 -22.76
N GLY A 853 -26.05 35.64 -21.99
CA GLY A 853 -26.91 34.46 -21.92
C GLY A 853 -27.99 34.35 -23.00
N ARG A 854 -28.00 35.29 -24.00
CA ARG A 854 -29.00 35.29 -25.09
C ARG A 854 -28.63 34.39 -26.27
N VAL A 855 -27.38 33.90 -26.31
CA VAL A 855 -26.84 33.05 -27.41
C VAL A 855 -26.73 31.62 -26.92
N LYS A 856 -27.86 31.03 -26.62
CA LYS A 856 -28.04 29.56 -26.66
C LYS A 856 -29.50 29.23 -26.78
#